data_9c4eb3fa4bf717451561ed0b3e133a4e
#
_entry.id   9c4eb3fa4bf717451561ed0b3e133a4e
#
_cell.length_a   1.000
_cell.length_b   1.000
_cell.length_c   1.000
_cell.angle_alpha   90.00
_cell.angle_beta   90.00
_cell.angle_gamma   90.00
#
_symmetry.space_group_name_H-M   'P 1'
#
loop_
_entity.id
_entity.type
_entity.pdbx_description
1 polymer ?
#
loop_
_entity_poly.entity_id
_entity_poly.type
_entity_poly.pdbx_seq_one_letter_code
_entity_poly.pdbx_strand_id
1 'polypeptide(L)'
;MIEDYLEYTKIYKEKYGDKCVVLMQVGSFFEIYTIHQNSDTSLNNDVYIIADLCGIQTSRKNKTNVEISLANPVMAGFPLASLPKFRDKILANNYTIVLVEQVSEPPNPERKVTDIISPGTNVNIVNKLSNYIMVIYYEIIDGYIIAGISGIDLSTGKTFVYEVSSTKNDPEFANDEVFRFISTYNPSELIIISEAIDEEYKKRILKNLNINNIRVHYKWDKYEHLSFFSKISKQRDILEKIFIIKKGFLSIIEILNLEKYNNSRFSLCCLLEFAYEHNSDIVKGLEEAPEVFEMNKNMIIEFNSAIQLNVLGLYQGDQPLIDILNRCSTAFGYRTFKERLLQPMININDINKSYDDIDILLKDNKYLITRKHLSSIMDLERLKRKMKTNKMAPQDWVSFNESLISTKEIKLMLNFPDEIISNTDIDNLISQYINIIDLEEAGKYNLTNLLDKSNSINFFKKGIYTDIDVLIDKYNKSYETINSYCEKITKIGDNETTLCKIENNNRDGHYLTITKKRFETALKNKRDFMNTFEKKLLSSSSTTYKLTNANITKESNNIVEYSQQISQLVLNHYKDFVISFVNSNALILDIIVKYLIRVDIASNSAKNAYDYCYVRPIIDTITTSGNSSFMESTNMRHPIIERIQDDFQYVGNNISLNQNGILLYGINASGKSSFMKAVGLNIIMAQAGMFVSASSFKYYPYNSIFTRISGLDNIYKGMSSFTVEMTELRNILKRCNKFSLVIGDEICCGTESISAISIVASGIDTLINKGASFIFASHLHELTKLTTIKNNISSSKLFVKHIRITFDENNNIIYDRVIQEGQGNNNYGIEVCRSLDMPIDFMKNAELNRKEVEGINNNILNKKNSRYNSKIIIDMCNICNKNKAEETHHIIYQHTADKNGFINNTFHKNAKHNLVAICKECHRKEHSGKIKIECWISSSKGRKLICNYNYDSMDNDSIDNDSIDNDSINNDIMDTDSIDNDSMDTDSIYDTMDTDSMKHLKYR
;
A
#
# COMPACT_ATOMS: atom_id res chain seq x y z
N MET A 1 -13.15 26.11 -33.10
CA MET A 1 -12.97 24.79 -32.44
C MET A 1 -11.50 24.47 -32.19
N ILE A 2 -10.61 24.38 -33.19
CA ILE A 2 -9.17 24.13 -32.93
C ILE A 2 -8.53 25.31 -32.22
N GLU A 3 -8.85 26.52 -32.58
CA GLU A 3 -8.41 27.75 -31.92
C GLU A 3 -8.87 27.76 -30.47
N ASP A 4 -10.15 27.48 -30.20
CA ASP A 4 -10.72 27.39 -28.84
C ASP A 4 -9.98 26.30 -28.00
N TYR A 5 -9.66 25.15 -28.64
CA TYR A 5 -8.89 24.10 -27.98
C TYR A 5 -7.49 24.59 -27.57
N LEU A 6 -6.80 25.27 -28.47
CA LEU A 6 -5.46 25.79 -28.17
C LEU A 6 -5.52 26.90 -27.09
N GLU A 7 -6.55 27.73 -27.11
CA GLU A 7 -6.80 28.75 -26.08
C GLU A 7 -7.04 28.09 -24.71
N TYR A 8 -7.94 27.10 -24.62
CA TYR A 8 -8.13 26.32 -23.38
C TYR A 8 -6.82 25.69 -22.93
N THR A 9 -6.07 25.08 -23.82
CA THR A 9 -4.79 24.44 -23.49
C THR A 9 -3.80 25.45 -22.91
N LYS A 10 -3.72 26.65 -23.49
CA LYS A 10 -2.85 27.72 -22.97
C LYS A 10 -3.28 28.18 -21.58
N ILE A 11 -4.57 28.53 -21.39
CA ILE A 11 -5.11 29.00 -20.11
C ILE A 11 -4.86 27.99 -18.98
N TYR A 12 -5.17 26.70 -19.25
CA TYR A 12 -5.08 25.70 -18.20
C TYR A 12 -3.64 25.21 -17.94
N LYS A 13 -2.74 25.28 -18.93
CA LYS A 13 -1.30 25.08 -18.68
C LYS A 13 -0.69 26.22 -17.87
N GLU A 14 -1.07 27.45 -18.11
CA GLU A 14 -0.65 28.57 -17.26
C GLU A 14 -1.12 28.41 -15.81
N LYS A 15 -2.31 27.85 -15.60
CA LYS A 15 -2.89 27.63 -14.27
C LYS A 15 -2.33 26.40 -13.54
N TYR A 16 -2.19 25.25 -14.23
CA TYR A 16 -1.87 23.95 -13.62
C TYR A 16 -0.49 23.39 -14.01
N GLY A 17 0.28 24.14 -14.79
CA GLY A 17 1.62 23.76 -15.26
C GLY A 17 1.61 22.84 -16.49
N ASP A 18 2.80 22.44 -16.95
CA ASP A 18 3.00 21.71 -18.19
C ASP A 18 2.28 20.34 -18.25
N LYS A 19 2.12 19.67 -17.10
CA LYS A 19 1.38 18.42 -17.01
C LYS A 19 -0.13 18.65 -16.92
N CYS A 20 -0.70 19.37 -17.90
CA CYS A 20 -2.13 19.61 -18.03
C CYS A 20 -2.58 19.31 -19.45
N VAL A 21 -3.60 18.47 -19.62
CA VAL A 21 -4.17 18.10 -20.93
C VAL A 21 -5.65 18.42 -20.99
N VAL A 22 -6.06 19.07 -22.09
CA VAL A 22 -7.46 19.33 -22.40
C VAL A 22 -7.98 18.19 -23.25
N LEU A 23 -9.07 17.55 -22.82
CA LEU A 23 -9.82 16.56 -23.58
C LEU A 23 -11.11 17.21 -24.09
N MET A 24 -11.19 17.49 -25.38
CA MET A 24 -12.34 18.16 -25.99
C MET A 24 -13.29 17.14 -26.63
N GLN A 25 -14.55 17.20 -26.25
CA GLN A 25 -15.58 16.35 -26.88
C GLN A 25 -15.92 16.83 -28.30
N VAL A 26 -15.82 15.89 -29.23
CA VAL A 26 -16.24 16.05 -30.64
C VAL A 26 -17.12 14.86 -31.02
N GLY A 27 -18.44 15.08 -31.00
CA GLY A 27 -19.41 14.01 -31.19
C GLY A 27 -19.27 12.92 -30.11
N SER A 28 -18.99 11.67 -30.48
CA SER A 28 -18.85 10.53 -29.59
C SER A 28 -17.41 10.27 -29.14
N PHE A 29 -16.48 11.21 -29.37
CA PHE A 29 -15.05 11.08 -29.01
C PHE A 29 -14.59 12.21 -28.12
N PHE A 30 -13.60 11.93 -27.26
CA PHE A 30 -12.69 12.92 -26.73
C PHE A 30 -11.45 12.99 -27.59
N GLU A 31 -11.07 14.18 -28.00
CA GLU A 31 -9.96 14.44 -28.92
C GLU A 31 -8.99 15.47 -28.34
N ILE A 32 -7.71 15.32 -28.70
CA ILE A 32 -6.61 16.23 -28.38
C ILE A 32 -5.90 16.62 -29.67
N TYR A 33 -5.39 17.87 -29.75
CA TYR A 33 -4.85 18.42 -30.98
C TYR A 33 -3.53 19.11 -30.77
N THR A 34 -2.67 19.09 -31.82
CA THR A 34 -1.47 19.92 -31.90
C THR A 34 -1.22 20.39 -33.32
N ILE A 35 -0.57 21.55 -33.44
CA ILE A 35 -0.12 22.13 -34.72
C ILE A 35 1.41 21.98 -34.89
N HIS A 36 2.10 21.24 -34.03
CA HIS A 36 3.54 21.05 -34.04
C HIS A 36 3.91 19.61 -34.41
N GLN A 37 5.11 19.41 -34.99
CA GLN A 37 5.66 18.10 -35.29
C GLN A 37 6.33 17.48 -34.07
N ASN A 38 6.41 16.15 -34.05
CA ASN A 38 7.04 15.40 -32.93
C ASN A 38 8.56 15.68 -32.78
N SER A 39 9.20 16.19 -33.84
CA SER A 39 10.63 16.56 -33.86
C SER A 39 10.94 17.87 -33.14
N ASP A 40 9.93 18.68 -32.81
CA ASP A 40 10.10 19.93 -32.08
C ASP A 40 10.20 19.67 -30.55
N THR A 41 11.40 19.33 -30.11
CA THR A 41 11.68 19.02 -28.69
C THR A 41 11.60 20.23 -27.74
N SER A 42 11.50 21.46 -28.31
CA SER A 42 11.37 22.72 -27.57
C SER A 42 9.95 23.01 -27.08
N LEU A 43 8.96 22.30 -27.59
CA LEU A 43 7.54 22.44 -27.24
C LEU A 43 7.04 21.10 -26.68
N ASN A 44 6.61 21.08 -25.44
CA ASN A 44 5.96 19.91 -24.82
C ASN A 44 4.74 19.49 -25.65
N ASN A 45 4.93 18.48 -26.47
CA ASN A 45 3.90 18.00 -27.40
C ASN A 45 3.04 16.93 -26.72
N ASP A 46 2.15 17.37 -25.84
CA ASP A 46 1.28 16.48 -25.03
C ASP A 46 0.51 15.47 -25.88
N VAL A 47 0.12 15.83 -27.11
CA VAL A 47 -0.64 14.92 -27.98
C VAL A 47 0.12 13.63 -28.24
N TYR A 48 1.43 13.70 -28.51
CA TYR A 48 2.25 12.50 -28.74
C TYR A 48 2.49 11.73 -27.45
N ILE A 49 2.77 12.45 -26.35
CA ILE A 49 2.99 11.83 -25.04
C ILE A 49 1.73 11.12 -24.56
N ILE A 50 0.57 11.79 -24.62
CA ILE A 50 -0.71 11.20 -24.18
C ILE A 50 -1.14 10.07 -25.10
N ALA A 51 -0.90 10.20 -26.42
CA ALA A 51 -1.19 9.12 -27.36
C ALA A 51 -0.37 7.85 -27.04
N ASP A 52 0.92 8.01 -26.74
CA ASP A 52 1.79 6.91 -26.35
C ASP A 52 1.36 6.29 -25.02
N LEU A 53 1.15 7.10 -23.99
CA LEU A 53 0.64 6.65 -22.68
C LEU A 53 -0.67 5.86 -22.78
N CYS A 54 -1.56 6.31 -23.63
CA CYS A 54 -2.86 5.68 -23.85
C CYS A 54 -2.79 4.48 -24.81
N GLY A 55 -1.72 4.35 -25.60
CA GLY A 55 -1.60 3.36 -26.68
C GLY A 55 -2.59 3.62 -27.82
N ILE A 56 -2.81 4.90 -28.16
CA ILE A 56 -3.67 5.34 -29.29
C ILE A 56 -2.83 5.95 -30.40
N GLN A 57 -3.31 5.82 -31.64
CA GLN A 57 -2.58 6.33 -32.78
C GLN A 57 -2.87 7.82 -33.00
N THR A 58 -1.82 8.57 -33.34
CA THR A 58 -1.96 9.93 -33.82
C THR A 58 -2.25 9.93 -35.32
N SER A 59 -3.09 10.85 -35.77
CA SER A 59 -3.39 11.03 -37.20
C SER A 59 -3.59 12.52 -37.51
N ARG A 60 -3.43 12.88 -38.77
CA ARG A 60 -3.82 14.21 -39.23
C ARG A 60 -5.30 14.22 -39.56
N LYS A 61 -5.95 15.37 -39.38
CA LYS A 61 -7.37 15.55 -39.70
C LYS A 61 -7.65 15.25 -41.17
N ASN A 62 -6.80 15.73 -42.08
CA ASN A 62 -6.76 15.32 -43.49
C ASN A 62 -5.47 14.54 -43.75
N LYS A 63 -5.60 13.22 -43.96
CA LYS A 63 -4.47 12.31 -44.16
C LYS A 63 -3.70 12.53 -45.45
N THR A 64 -4.36 13.12 -46.48
CA THR A 64 -3.77 13.37 -47.79
C THR A 64 -2.88 14.62 -47.81
N ASN A 65 -3.13 15.59 -46.93
CA ASN A 65 -2.30 16.77 -46.78
C ASN A 65 -1.13 16.52 -45.79
N VAL A 66 0.09 16.74 -46.24
CA VAL A 66 1.30 16.50 -45.43
C VAL A 66 1.58 17.65 -44.47
N GLU A 67 1.13 18.86 -44.78
CA GLU A 67 1.36 20.07 -43.98
C GLU A 67 0.49 20.09 -42.73
N ILE A 68 1.13 20.39 -41.58
CA ILE A 68 0.47 20.56 -40.28
C ILE A 68 0.14 22.04 -40.09
N SER A 69 -1.12 22.35 -39.88
CA SER A 69 -1.61 23.72 -39.70
C SER A 69 -2.88 23.74 -38.87
N LEU A 70 -3.39 24.93 -38.53
CA LEU A 70 -4.71 25.08 -37.85
C LEU A 70 -5.86 24.39 -38.58
N ALA A 71 -5.78 24.36 -39.95
CA ALA A 71 -6.78 23.68 -40.77
C ALA A 71 -6.58 22.14 -40.77
N ASN A 72 -5.36 21.68 -40.59
CA ASN A 72 -4.98 20.25 -40.63
C ASN A 72 -4.06 19.88 -39.42
N PRO A 73 -4.58 19.96 -38.17
CA PRO A 73 -3.81 19.57 -37.00
C PRO A 73 -3.55 18.08 -36.93
N VAL A 74 -2.52 17.70 -36.16
CA VAL A 74 -2.34 16.35 -35.65
C VAL A 74 -3.32 16.12 -34.50
N MET A 75 -3.98 14.99 -34.47
CA MET A 75 -4.98 14.65 -33.48
C MET A 75 -4.80 13.22 -32.97
N ALA A 76 -5.21 13.02 -31.76
CA ALA A 76 -5.44 11.69 -31.19
C ALA A 76 -6.76 11.73 -30.39
N GLY A 77 -7.42 10.60 -30.24
CA GLY A 77 -8.70 10.58 -29.53
C GLY A 77 -9.20 9.17 -29.26
N PHE A 78 -10.20 9.09 -28.40
CA PHE A 78 -10.83 7.85 -27.99
C PHE A 78 -12.34 8.05 -27.76
N PRO A 79 -13.17 6.98 -27.85
CA PRO A 79 -14.61 7.07 -27.60
C PRO A 79 -14.92 7.52 -26.16
N LEU A 80 -16.00 8.28 -25.95
CA LEU A 80 -16.45 8.75 -24.64
C LEU A 80 -16.54 7.63 -23.61
N ALA A 81 -17.06 6.46 -23.98
CA ALA A 81 -17.19 5.29 -23.11
C ALA A 81 -15.84 4.75 -22.58
N SER A 82 -14.73 5.10 -23.24
CA SER A 82 -13.39 4.67 -22.86
C SER A 82 -12.68 5.65 -21.90
N LEU A 83 -13.32 6.78 -21.58
CA LEU A 83 -12.74 7.80 -20.69
C LEU A 83 -12.24 7.22 -19.35
N PRO A 84 -12.97 6.35 -18.62
CA PRO A 84 -12.48 5.82 -17.35
C PRO A 84 -11.12 5.12 -17.45
N LYS A 85 -10.94 4.31 -18.51
CA LYS A 85 -9.70 3.57 -18.76
C LYS A 85 -8.51 4.50 -19.04
N PHE A 86 -8.72 5.52 -19.87
CA PHE A 86 -7.64 6.44 -20.25
C PHE A 86 -7.37 7.50 -19.20
N ARG A 87 -8.42 7.98 -18.50
CA ARG A 87 -8.28 8.87 -17.35
C ARG A 87 -7.30 8.32 -16.33
N ASP A 88 -7.50 7.07 -15.90
CA ASP A 88 -6.66 6.48 -14.85
C ASP A 88 -5.18 6.37 -15.28
N LYS A 89 -4.91 6.10 -16.57
CA LYS A 89 -3.55 6.09 -17.13
C LYS A 89 -2.91 7.49 -17.15
N ILE A 90 -3.67 8.50 -17.55
CA ILE A 90 -3.20 9.89 -17.66
C ILE A 90 -2.90 10.44 -16.25
N LEU A 91 -3.80 10.21 -15.29
CA LEU A 91 -3.64 10.64 -13.89
C LEU A 91 -2.46 9.94 -13.19
N ALA A 92 -2.23 8.65 -13.49
CA ALA A 92 -1.09 7.90 -12.95
C ALA A 92 0.28 8.47 -13.37
N ASN A 93 0.32 9.26 -14.45
CA ASN A 93 1.51 9.98 -14.92
C ASN A 93 1.55 11.44 -14.45
N ASN A 94 0.78 11.78 -13.42
CA ASN A 94 0.70 13.10 -12.79
C ASN A 94 0.19 14.22 -13.72
N TYR A 95 -0.66 13.91 -14.72
CA TYR A 95 -1.36 14.91 -15.51
C TYR A 95 -2.66 15.36 -14.84
N THR A 96 -3.02 16.65 -15.02
CA THR A 96 -4.39 17.16 -14.78
C THR A 96 -5.17 17.09 -16.09
N ILE A 97 -6.39 16.61 -16.04
CA ILE A 97 -7.30 16.49 -17.18
C ILE A 97 -8.35 17.59 -17.08
N VAL A 98 -8.51 18.37 -18.12
CA VAL A 98 -9.59 19.35 -18.27
C VAL A 98 -10.58 18.81 -19.29
N LEU A 99 -11.79 18.47 -18.84
CA LEU A 99 -12.85 18.00 -19.72
C LEU A 99 -13.64 19.16 -20.29
N VAL A 100 -13.68 19.25 -21.61
CA VAL A 100 -14.48 20.24 -22.35
C VAL A 100 -15.56 19.49 -23.11
N GLU A 101 -16.80 19.55 -22.61
CA GLU A 101 -17.91 18.77 -23.14
C GLU A 101 -18.90 19.63 -23.94
N GLN A 102 -19.67 18.98 -24.81
CA GLN A 102 -20.75 19.58 -25.56
C GLN A 102 -21.97 19.75 -24.64
N VAL A 103 -22.37 20.98 -24.37
CA VAL A 103 -23.50 21.32 -23.49
C VAL A 103 -24.78 21.68 -24.25
N SER A 104 -24.72 21.76 -25.56
CA SER A 104 -25.89 21.99 -26.43
C SER A 104 -25.93 20.99 -27.60
N GLU A 105 -27.07 20.86 -28.26
CA GLU A 105 -27.27 19.91 -29.35
C GLU A 105 -26.66 20.36 -30.69
N PRO A 106 -26.30 19.39 -31.59
CA PRO A 106 -25.87 19.67 -32.95
C PRO A 106 -26.91 20.52 -33.71
N PRO A 107 -26.53 21.31 -34.78
CA PRO A 107 -25.27 21.16 -35.54
C PRO A 107 -24.05 21.93 -35.02
N ASN A 108 -24.21 22.94 -34.17
CA ASN A 108 -23.13 23.76 -33.62
C ASN A 108 -23.16 23.73 -32.10
N PRO A 109 -22.69 22.65 -31.46
CA PRO A 109 -22.77 22.51 -30.04
C PRO A 109 -21.84 23.50 -29.32
N GLU A 110 -22.38 24.17 -28.31
CA GLU A 110 -21.59 24.96 -27.36
C GLU A 110 -20.75 24.00 -26.51
N ARG A 111 -19.49 24.36 -26.25
CA ARG A 111 -18.54 23.58 -25.43
C ARG A 111 -18.16 24.37 -24.20
N LYS A 112 -18.19 23.71 -23.05
CA LYS A 112 -17.78 24.28 -21.75
C LYS A 112 -16.91 23.32 -21.00
N VAL A 113 -16.06 23.87 -20.15
CA VAL A 113 -15.34 23.05 -19.18
C VAL A 113 -16.35 22.52 -18.15
N THR A 114 -16.49 21.22 -18.07
CA THR A 114 -17.44 20.53 -17.18
C THR A 114 -16.77 19.95 -15.96
N ASP A 115 -15.51 19.50 -16.07
CA ASP A 115 -14.78 18.89 -14.98
C ASP A 115 -13.27 19.13 -15.14
N ILE A 116 -12.57 19.29 -14.01
CA ILE A 116 -11.12 19.35 -13.93
C ILE A 116 -10.68 18.26 -12.96
N ILE A 117 -9.97 17.27 -13.47
CA ILE A 117 -9.59 16.08 -12.70
C ILE A 117 -8.08 16.06 -12.57
N SER A 118 -7.58 16.24 -11.36
CA SER A 118 -6.17 16.04 -11.00
C SER A 118 -5.97 14.68 -10.31
N PRO A 119 -4.74 14.22 -10.09
CA PRO A 119 -4.49 13.00 -9.34
C PRO A 119 -5.20 12.96 -7.98
N GLY A 120 -5.19 14.07 -7.25
CA GLY A 120 -5.82 14.16 -5.93
C GLY A 120 -7.34 14.34 -5.97
N THR A 121 -7.89 14.99 -7.01
CA THR A 121 -9.34 15.21 -7.14
C THR A 121 -10.09 14.03 -7.79
N ASN A 122 -9.40 12.97 -8.17
CA ASN A 122 -10.04 11.77 -8.71
C ASN A 122 -10.80 11.01 -7.61
N VAL A 123 -12.12 11.02 -7.67
CA VAL A 123 -13.00 10.26 -6.74
C VAL A 123 -13.34 8.85 -7.22
N ASN A 124 -13.05 8.51 -8.47
CA ASN A 124 -13.36 7.21 -9.08
C ASN A 124 -12.17 6.25 -8.97
N ILE A 125 -11.68 6.03 -7.76
CA ILE A 125 -10.52 5.18 -7.49
C ILE A 125 -10.97 3.75 -7.26
N VAL A 126 -10.34 2.81 -7.95
CA VAL A 126 -10.66 1.37 -7.85
C VAL A 126 -9.83 0.68 -6.76
N ASN A 127 -8.63 1.20 -6.44
CA ASN A 127 -7.77 0.58 -5.43
C ASN A 127 -8.27 0.81 -3.98
N LYS A 128 -7.73 0.04 -3.02
CA LYS A 128 -8.09 0.13 -1.60
C LYS A 128 -7.43 1.31 -0.87
N LEU A 129 -6.50 2.05 -1.49
CA LEU A 129 -5.72 3.10 -0.85
C LEU A 129 -6.50 4.40 -0.72
N SER A 130 -6.13 5.23 0.24
CA SER A 130 -6.60 6.62 0.37
C SER A 130 -6.00 7.50 -0.73
N ASN A 131 -6.70 8.58 -1.10
CA ASN A 131 -6.25 9.52 -2.12
C ASN A 131 -6.26 10.94 -1.56
N TYR A 132 -5.23 11.27 -0.79
CA TYR A 132 -5.14 12.57 -0.15
C TYR A 132 -4.61 13.66 -1.09
N ILE A 133 -5.23 14.83 -1.00
CA ILE A 133 -4.65 16.13 -1.35
C ILE A 133 -4.21 16.77 -0.04
N MET A 134 -3.01 17.33 0.02
CA MET A 134 -2.53 18.04 1.20
C MET A 134 -2.12 19.46 0.86
N VAL A 135 -2.37 20.39 1.80
CA VAL A 135 -1.86 21.75 1.76
C VAL A 135 -0.99 21.97 2.99
N ILE A 136 0.16 22.57 2.78
CA ILE A 136 1.08 22.99 3.83
C ILE A 136 1.26 24.49 3.72
N TYR A 137 0.93 25.20 4.76
CA TYR A 137 1.16 26.63 4.89
C TYR A 137 2.27 26.88 5.90
N TYR A 138 3.33 27.54 5.45
CA TYR A 138 4.46 27.92 6.28
C TYR A 138 4.41 29.40 6.61
N GLU A 139 4.50 29.72 7.89
CA GLU A 139 4.65 31.07 8.43
C GLU A 139 5.93 31.13 9.28
N ILE A 140 6.64 32.24 9.21
CA ILE A 140 7.82 32.47 10.04
C ILE A 140 7.51 33.62 10.99
N ILE A 141 7.49 33.38 12.30
CA ILE A 141 7.29 34.35 13.34
C ILE A 141 8.54 34.35 14.24
N ASP A 142 9.17 35.51 14.41
CA ASP A 142 10.37 35.66 15.23
C ASP A 142 11.51 34.70 14.89
N GLY A 143 11.61 34.30 13.62
CA GLY A 143 12.62 33.34 13.13
C GLY A 143 12.29 31.87 13.37
N TYR A 144 11.09 31.56 13.87
CA TYR A 144 10.61 30.17 14.05
C TYR A 144 9.56 29.83 12.99
N ILE A 145 9.64 28.57 12.53
CA ILE A 145 8.66 28.03 11.59
C ILE A 145 7.41 27.59 12.35
N ILE A 146 6.26 28.02 11.84
CA ILE A 146 4.96 27.47 12.17
C ILE A 146 4.43 26.85 10.87
N ALA A 147 4.03 25.58 10.91
CA ALA A 147 3.43 24.89 9.79
C ALA A 147 1.97 24.53 10.08
N GLY A 148 1.07 24.98 9.22
CA GLY A 148 -0.32 24.56 9.19
C GLY A 148 -0.51 23.53 8.10
N ILE A 149 -0.90 22.32 8.47
CA ILE A 149 -1.10 21.18 7.58
C ILE A 149 -2.57 20.86 7.50
N SER A 150 -3.09 20.63 6.30
CA SER A 150 -4.43 20.09 6.08
C SER A 150 -4.43 19.04 5.00
N GLY A 151 -5.33 18.08 5.09
CA GLY A 151 -5.49 17.05 4.09
C GLY A 151 -6.95 16.65 3.90
N ILE A 152 -7.30 16.25 2.68
CA ILE A 152 -8.62 15.72 2.32
C ILE A 152 -8.50 14.52 1.38
N ASP A 153 -9.24 13.46 1.65
CA ASP A 153 -9.57 12.42 0.68
C ASP A 153 -10.99 12.67 0.16
N LEU A 154 -11.09 13.24 -1.04
CA LEU A 154 -12.38 13.57 -1.67
C LEU A 154 -13.23 12.33 -1.97
N SER A 155 -12.62 11.15 -2.10
CA SER A 155 -13.33 9.91 -2.38
C SER A 155 -14.10 9.38 -1.16
N THR A 156 -13.67 9.73 0.05
CA THR A 156 -14.31 9.35 1.32
C THR A 156 -14.94 10.55 2.03
N GLY A 157 -14.41 11.76 1.79
CA GLY A 157 -14.77 12.99 2.49
C GLY A 157 -14.02 13.19 3.80
N LYS A 158 -13.05 12.34 4.16
CA LYS A 158 -12.23 12.48 5.36
C LYS A 158 -11.31 13.68 5.24
N THR A 159 -11.29 14.52 6.27
CA THR A 159 -10.42 15.69 6.38
C THR A 159 -9.65 15.66 7.68
N PHE A 160 -8.43 16.19 7.67
CA PHE A 160 -7.63 16.39 8.88
C PHE A 160 -6.90 17.73 8.86
N VAL A 161 -6.54 18.21 10.04
CA VAL A 161 -5.73 19.40 10.25
C VAL A 161 -4.69 19.15 11.33
N TYR A 162 -3.52 19.76 11.18
CA TYR A 162 -2.45 19.73 12.17
C TYR A 162 -1.67 21.04 12.14
N GLU A 163 -1.45 21.63 13.31
CA GLU A 163 -0.62 22.84 13.46
C GLU A 163 0.58 22.53 14.35
N VAL A 164 1.77 22.83 13.87
CA VAL A 164 3.01 22.56 14.56
C VAL A 164 3.95 23.73 14.48
N SER A 165 4.61 24.04 15.60
CA SER A 165 5.56 25.13 15.73
C SER A 165 6.92 24.62 16.12
N SER A 166 7.96 25.10 15.45
CA SER A 166 9.35 24.94 15.87
C SER A 166 9.64 25.76 17.14
N THR A 167 10.64 25.35 17.88
CA THR A 167 11.08 26.04 19.09
C THR A 167 12.54 26.45 19.00
N LYS A 168 13.01 27.34 19.88
CA LYS A 168 14.43 27.69 19.99
C LYS A 168 15.34 26.47 20.17
N ASN A 169 14.86 25.49 20.91
CA ASN A 169 15.63 24.27 21.19
C ASN A 169 15.62 23.29 20.01
N ASP A 170 14.58 23.36 19.15
CA ASP A 170 14.42 22.49 17.98
C ASP A 170 13.84 23.27 16.80
N PRO A 171 14.68 24.04 16.05
CA PRO A 171 14.23 24.90 14.94
C PRO A 171 13.66 24.14 13.73
N GLU A 172 14.04 22.87 13.54
CA GLU A 172 13.60 22.04 12.41
C GLU A 172 12.37 21.19 12.73
N PHE A 173 11.87 21.23 13.97
CA PHE A 173 10.78 20.36 14.41
C PHE A 173 9.55 20.41 13.51
N ALA A 174 9.11 21.61 13.12
CA ALA A 174 7.96 21.75 12.23
C ALA A 174 8.21 21.14 10.84
N ASN A 175 9.41 21.27 10.28
CA ASN A 175 9.78 20.65 9.00
C ASN A 175 9.78 19.13 9.09
N ASP A 176 10.32 18.57 10.16
CA ASP A 176 10.37 17.12 10.37
C ASP A 176 8.96 16.54 10.52
N GLU A 177 8.06 17.25 11.22
CA GLU A 177 6.65 16.87 11.36
C GLU A 177 5.89 16.96 10.02
N VAL A 178 6.11 18.02 9.24
CA VAL A 178 5.56 18.11 7.87
C VAL A 178 6.01 16.91 7.02
N PHE A 179 7.30 16.59 7.08
CA PHE A 179 7.84 15.45 6.36
C PHE A 179 7.21 14.12 6.81
N ARG A 180 7.02 13.95 8.13
CA ARG A 180 6.32 12.79 8.70
C ARG A 180 4.90 12.67 8.17
N PHE A 181 4.12 13.77 8.12
CA PHE A 181 2.76 13.76 7.60
C PHE A 181 2.70 13.45 6.11
N ILE A 182 3.53 14.09 5.27
CA ILE A 182 3.61 13.77 3.84
C ILE A 182 3.88 12.28 3.65
N SER A 183 4.82 11.72 4.39
CA SER A 183 5.25 10.33 4.24
C SER A 183 4.21 9.34 4.77
N THR A 184 3.48 9.68 5.84
CA THR A 184 2.42 8.85 6.42
C THR A 184 1.21 8.76 5.48
N TYR A 185 0.74 9.90 4.99
CA TYR A 185 -0.45 9.99 4.15
C TYR A 185 -0.17 9.77 2.67
N ASN A 186 1.08 9.95 2.24
CA ASN A 186 1.54 9.79 0.86
C ASN A 186 0.55 10.43 -0.15
N PRO A 187 0.37 11.77 -0.09
CA PRO A 187 -0.64 12.44 -0.88
C PRO A 187 -0.36 12.30 -2.38
N SER A 188 -1.41 12.16 -3.17
CA SER A 188 -1.30 12.18 -4.64
C SER A 188 -0.99 13.58 -5.16
N GLU A 189 -1.30 14.61 -4.37
CA GLU A 189 -1.12 16.00 -4.74
C GLU A 189 -0.82 16.84 -3.49
N LEU A 190 0.19 17.70 -3.60
CA LEU A 190 0.69 18.53 -2.51
C LEU A 190 0.74 20.00 -2.95
N ILE A 191 0.22 20.89 -2.12
CA ILE A 191 0.29 22.32 -2.33
C ILE A 191 1.10 22.91 -1.17
N ILE A 192 2.18 23.61 -1.50
CA ILE A 192 3.04 24.29 -0.53
C ILE A 192 2.86 25.79 -0.68
N ILE A 193 2.44 26.45 0.40
CA ILE A 193 2.16 27.88 0.46
C ILE A 193 3.08 28.52 1.50
N SER A 194 3.68 29.64 1.16
CA SER A 194 4.45 30.45 2.11
C SER A 194 4.47 31.91 1.72
N GLU A 195 4.52 32.78 2.70
CA GLU A 195 4.78 34.21 2.55
C GLU A 195 6.18 34.56 3.07
N ALA A 196 6.82 35.54 2.44
CA ALA A 196 8.03 36.22 2.94
C ALA A 196 9.19 35.30 3.36
N ILE A 197 9.34 34.13 2.71
CA ILE A 197 10.47 33.24 2.91
C ILE A 197 11.53 33.53 1.84
N ASP A 198 12.80 33.71 2.25
CA ASP A 198 13.89 33.89 1.32
C ASP A 198 14.17 32.63 0.47
N GLU A 199 14.89 32.81 -0.64
CA GLU A 199 15.17 31.71 -1.58
C GLU A 199 16.04 30.61 -0.97
N GLU A 200 16.91 30.94 -0.03
CA GLU A 200 17.76 29.96 0.66
C GLU A 200 16.92 29.06 1.55
N TYR A 201 15.96 29.65 2.26
CA TYR A 201 15.04 28.91 3.13
C TYR A 201 14.07 28.03 2.33
N LYS A 202 13.54 28.53 1.19
CA LYS A 202 12.73 27.71 0.26
C LYS A 202 13.49 26.49 -0.20
N LYS A 203 14.73 26.65 -0.65
CA LYS A 203 15.61 25.55 -1.06
C LYS A 203 15.85 24.54 0.08
N ARG A 204 16.00 25.04 1.31
CA ARG A 204 16.21 24.21 2.50
C ARG A 204 14.96 23.39 2.82
N ILE A 205 13.76 23.98 2.83
CA ILE A 205 12.50 23.28 3.00
C ILE A 205 12.34 22.18 1.95
N LEU A 206 12.48 22.52 0.67
CA LEU A 206 12.27 21.58 -0.44
C LEU A 206 13.28 20.42 -0.40
N LYS A 207 14.53 20.72 -0.07
CA LYS A 207 15.59 19.70 0.07
C LYS A 207 15.25 18.70 1.18
N ASN A 208 14.59 19.12 2.26
CA ASN A 208 14.27 18.25 3.39
C ASN A 208 13.03 17.38 3.14
N LEU A 209 12.10 17.80 2.26
CA LEU A 209 10.82 17.13 2.07
C LEU A 209 10.85 15.90 1.14
N ASN A 210 11.93 15.68 0.37
CA ASN A 210 12.11 14.50 -0.53
C ASN A 210 10.84 14.09 -1.32
N ILE A 211 10.21 15.03 -2.01
CA ILE A 211 8.89 14.90 -2.65
C ILE A 211 8.93 14.57 -4.16
N ASN A 212 10.00 13.91 -4.63
CA ASN A 212 10.27 13.71 -6.06
C ASN A 212 9.17 12.97 -6.84
N ASN A 213 8.33 12.18 -6.18
CA ASN A 213 7.29 11.36 -6.83
C ASN A 213 5.87 11.91 -6.65
N ILE A 214 5.70 13.03 -5.94
CA ILE A 214 4.41 13.65 -5.68
C ILE A 214 4.22 14.84 -6.61
N ARG A 215 2.98 15.05 -7.12
CA ARG A 215 2.67 16.27 -7.84
C ARG A 215 2.61 17.43 -6.86
N VAL A 216 3.49 18.43 -7.04
CA VAL A 216 3.61 19.57 -6.14
C VAL A 216 3.26 20.87 -6.84
N HIS A 217 2.42 21.66 -6.19
CA HIS A 217 2.11 23.04 -6.57
C HIS A 217 2.76 24.00 -5.56
N TYR A 218 3.66 24.83 -6.06
CA TYR A 218 4.32 25.85 -5.25
C TYR A 218 3.60 27.20 -5.38
N LYS A 219 3.15 27.77 -4.28
CA LYS A 219 2.44 29.03 -4.20
C LYS A 219 3.21 29.99 -3.28
N TRP A 220 4.35 30.47 -3.77
CA TRP A 220 5.17 31.42 -3.04
C TRP A 220 4.70 32.86 -3.28
N ASP A 221 4.79 33.73 -2.27
CA ASP A 221 4.71 35.18 -2.28
C ASP A 221 3.60 35.88 -3.08
N LYS A 222 3.04 35.29 -4.11
CA LYS A 222 2.03 35.86 -5.02
C LYS A 222 0.76 35.01 -5.11
N TYR A 223 0.48 34.25 -4.09
CA TYR A 223 -0.76 33.46 -4.07
C TYR A 223 -1.93 34.40 -3.76
N GLU A 224 -2.80 34.65 -4.75
CA GLU A 224 -3.90 35.61 -4.68
C GLU A 224 -4.83 35.37 -3.47
N HIS A 225 -4.98 34.12 -3.05
CA HIS A 225 -5.82 33.76 -1.92
C HIS A 225 -5.19 34.02 -0.54
N LEU A 226 -3.90 34.32 -0.44
CA LEU A 226 -3.26 34.69 0.85
C LEU A 226 -3.92 35.89 1.51
N SER A 227 -4.07 36.99 0.79
CA SER A 227 -4.73 38.21 1.28
C SER A 227 -6.25 38.01 1.48
N PHE A 228 -6.84 37.07 0.74
CA PHE A 228 -8.26 36.79 0.84
C PHE A 228 -8.57 36.00 2.11
N PHE A 229 -7.88 34.86 2.35
CA PHE A 229 -8.11 34.00 3.51
C PHE A 229 -7.42 34.49 4.80
N SER A 230 -6.63 35.57 4.78
CA SER A 230 -6.22 36.26 6.02
C SER A 230 -7.43 36.81 6.81
N LYS A 231 -8.57 37.06 6.14
CA LYS A 231 -9.80 37.56 6.77
C LYS A 231 -10.65 36.38 7.28
N ILE A 232 -10.90 36.35 8.58
CA ILE A 232 -11.75 35.32 9.24
C ILE A 232 -13.14 35.22 8.58
N SER A 233 -13.71 36.32 8.11
CA SER A 233 -15.02 36.31 7.42
C SER A 233 -14.96 35.42 6.15
N LYS A 234 -13.87 35.48 5.39
CA LYS A 234 -13.71 34.71 4.17
C LYS A 234 -13.43 33.24 4.44
N GLN A 235 -12.70 32.97 5.52
CA GLN A 235 -12.56 31.60 5.99
C GLN A 235 -13.92 30.99 6.39
N ARG A 236 -14.76 31.79 7.09
CA ARG A 236 -16.12 31.37 7.44
C ARG A 236 -16.97 31.10 6.20
N ASP A 237 -16.95 32.02 5.22
CA ASP A 237 -17.73 31.89 3.98
C ASP A 237 -17.43 30.59 3.26
N ILE A 238 -16.16 30.17 3.11
CA ILE A 238 -15.81 28.93 2.43
C ILE A 238 -16.17 27.68 3.26
N LEU A 239 -15.98 27.72 4.57
CA LEU A 239 -16.34 26.61 5.46
C LEU A 239 -17.86 26.37 5.48
N GLU A 240 -18.68 27.45 5.58
CA GLU A 240 -20.15 27.34 5.52
C GLU A 240 -20.67 26.87 4.16
N LYS A 241 -19.94 27.15 3.08
CA LYS A 241 -20.30 26.73 1.72
C LYS A 241 -20.09 25.22 1.51
N ILE A 242 -19.12 24.64 2.21
CA ILE A 242 -18.67 23.25 1.99
C ILE A 242 -19.22 22.29 3.05
N PHE A 243 -19.16 22.68 4.34
CA PHE A 243 -19.64 21.85 5.43
C PHE A 243 -21.14 22.01 5.66
N ILE A 244 -21.86 20.88 5.66
CA ILE A 244 -23.29 20.83 6.00
C ILE A 244 -23.43 20.42 7.46
N ILE A 245 -23.28 21.38 8.36
CA ILE A 245 -23.43 21.15 9.80
C ILE A 245 -24.65 21.92 10.31
N LYS A 246 -25.41 21.34 11.23
CA LYS A 246 -26.59 21.98 11.83
C LYS A 246 -26.15 23.28 12.50
N LYS A 247 -26.67 24.41 12.01
CA LYS A 247 -26.42 25.74 12.58
C LYS A 247 -26.98 25.80 13.99
N GLY A 248 -26.11 26.12 14.95
CA GLY A 248 -26.45 26.43 16.32
C GLY A 248 -26.08 27.87 16.66
N PHE A 249 -25.80 28.16 17.94
CA PHE A 249 -25.33 29.48 18.40
C PHE A 249 -23.83 29.69 18.11
N LEU A 250 -23.09 28.59 17.83
CA LEU A 250 -21.66 28.64 17.57
C LEU A 250 -21.37 28.96 16.10
N SER A 251 -20.27 29.66 15.85
CA SER A 251 -19.76 29.85 14.50
C SER A 251 -19.28 28.51 13.90
N ILE A 252 -19.21 28.43 12.57
CA ILE A 252 -18.71 27.23 11.89
C ILE A 252 -17.28 26.85 12.34
N ILE A 253 -16.44 27.84 12.64
CA ILE A 253 -15.07 27.64 13.11
C ILE A 253 -15.05 26.93 14.48
N GLU A 254 -15.95 27.34 15.39
CA GLU A 254 -16.10 26.72 16.71
C GLU A 254 -16.70 25.29 16.60
N ILE A 255 -17.69 25.11 15.74
CA ILE A 255 -18.29 23.79 15.52
C ILE A 255 -17.26 22.78 14.97
N LEU A 256 -16.32 23.27 14.13
CA LEU A 256 -15.25 22.46 13.55
C LEU A 256 -14.03 22.32 14.49
N ASN A 257 -14.05 22.91 15.69
CA ASN A 257 -12.93 22.94 16.66
C ASN A 257 -11.64 23.54 16.08
N LEU A 258 -11.75 24.61 15.26
CA LEU A 258 -10.62 25.21 14.53
C LEU A 258 -10.18 26.57 15.10
N GLU A 259 -10.72 27.06 16.24
CA GLU A 259 -10.44 28.38 16.78
C GLU A 259 -8.97 28.58 17.13
N LYS A 260 -8.33 27.53 17.66
CA LYS A 260 -6.95 27.57 18.16
C LYS A 260 -5.90 27.37 17.08
N TYR A 261 -6.30 26.96 15.87
CA TYR A 261 -5.43 26.47 14.82
C TYR A 261 -5.46 27.39 13.61
N ASN A 262 -4.86 28.58 13.73
CA ASN A 262 -4.96 29.63 12.71
C ASN A 262 -4.33 29.21 11.38
N ASN A 263 -3.13 28.63 11.40
CA ASN A 263 -2.37 28.31 10.20
C ASN A 263 -2.91 27.05 9.52
N SER A 264 -3.32 26.05 10.29
CA SER A 264 -3.96 24.88 9.72
C SER A 264 -5.39 25.15 9.22
N ARG A 265 -6.13 26.07 9.84
CA ARG A 265 -7.42 26.56 9.34
C ARG A 265 -7.24 27.33 8.02
N PHE A 266 -6.21 28.17 7.94
CA PHE A 266 -5.86 28.84 6.69
C PHE A 266 -5.50 27.81 5.60
N SER A 267 -4.63 26.85 5.90
CA SER A 267 -4.27 25.74 5.03
C SER A 267 -5.51 24.96 4.54
N LEU A 268 -6.45 24.66 5.45
CA LEU A 268 -7.71 23.99 5.11
C LEU A 268 -8.58 24.82 4.15
N CYS A 269 -8.71 26.13 4.37
CA CYS A 269 -9.47 27.00 3.47
C CYS A 269 -8.87 27.00 2.07
N CYS A 270 -7.54 27.08 1.95
CA CYS A 270 -6.85 26.99 0.66
C CYS A 270 -7.04 25.62 -0.02
N LEU A 271 -7.00 24.53 0.76
CA LEU A 271 -7.27 23.18 0.28
C LEU A 271 -8.68 23.03 -0.29
N LEU A 272 -9.66 23.52 0.45
CA LEU A 272 -11.06 23.43 0.06
C LEU A 272 -11.36 24.29 -1.17
N GLU A 273 -10.76 25.48 -1.29
CA GLU A 273 -10.90 26.33 -2.48
C GLU A 273 -10.26 25.69 -3.69
N PHE A 274 -9.05 25.14 -3.57
CA PHE A 274 -8.38 24.40 -4.65
C PHE A 274 -9.28 23.27 -5.16
N ALA A 275 -9.80 22.44 -4.26
CA ALA A 275 -10.68 21.35 -4.62
C ALA A 275 -12.01 21.84 -5.23
N TYR A 276 -12.56 22.97 -4.73
CA TYR A 276 -13.79 23.58 -5.22
C TYR A 276 -13.63 24.15 -6.64
N GLU A 277 -12.48 24.74 -6.96
CA GLU A 277 -12.16 25.19 -8.31
C GLU A 277 -12.09 24.06 -9.33
N HIS A 278 -11.69 22.84 -8.89
CA HIS A 278 -11.64 21.68 -9.76
C HIS A 278 -13.05 21.14 -10.04
N ASN A 279 -13.82 20.91 -8.99
CA ASN A 279 -15.22 20.49 -9.12
C ASN A 279 -15.99 20.80 -7.83
N SER A 280 -16.88 21.78 -7.88
CA SER A 280 -17.66 22.23 -6.74
C SER A 280 -18.56 21.13 -6.14
N ASP A 281 -19.07 20.22 -6.97
CA ASP A 281 -20.02 19.20 -6.53
C ASP A 281 -19.34 18.04 -5.79
N ILE A 282 -18.04 17.83 -6.06
CA ILE A 282 -17.25 16.79 -5.37
C ILE A 282 -16.89 17.24 -3.94
N VAL A 283 -16.73 18.54 -3.69
CA VAL A 283 -16.24 19.07 -2.41
C VAL A 283 -17.38 19.36 -1.44
N LYS A 284 -18.51 19.86 -1.92
CA LYS A 284 -19.68 20.16 -1.09
C LYS A 284 -20.20 18.94 -0.32
N GLY A 285 -20.86 19.19 0.76
CA GLY A 285 -21.59 18.18 1.53
C GLY A 285 -20.70 17.38 2.48
N LEU A 286 -19.60 17.96 3.00
CA LEU A 286 -18.86 17.41 4.12
C LEU A 286 -19.68 17.56 5.40
N GLU A 287 -19.81 16.50 6.18
CA GLU A 287 -20.64 16.45 7.40
C GLU A 287 -19.82 16.29 8.67
N GLU A 288 -18.61 15.70 8.55
CA GLU A 288 -17.71 15.48 9.67
C GLU A 288 -16.75 16.65 9.83
N ALA A 289 -16.52 17.07 11.08
CA ALA A 289 -15.46 18.02 11.38
C ALA A 289 -14.10 17.41 11.03
N PRO A 290 -13.12 18.24 10.59
CA PRO A 290 -11.77 17.75 10.36
C PRO A 290 -11.19 17.11 11.63
N GLU A 291 -10.50 15.99 11.47
CA GLU A 291 -9.74 15.41 12.57
C GLU A 291 -8.60 16.33 12.94
N VAL A 292 -8.60 16.82 14.17
CA VAL A 292 -7.50 17.64 14.69
C VAL A 292 -6.46 16.74 15.30
N PHE A 293 -5.25 16.79 14.74
CA PHE A 293 -4.13 16.02 15.29
C PHE A 293 -3.54 16.70 16.53
N GLU A 294 -3.39 15.89 17.60
CA GLU A 294 -2.73 16.28 18.83
C GLU A 294 -1.51 15.40 19.06
N MET A 295 -0.36 16.02 19.41
CA MET A 295 0.94 15.33 19.49
C MET A 295 1.00 14.12 20.42
N ASN A 296 0.14 14.03 21.45
CA ASN A 296 0.22 12.99 22.47
C ASN A 296 -0.89 11.93 22.39
N LYS A 297 -1.65 11.90 21.31
CA LYS A 297 -2.77 10.98 21.16
C LYS A 297 -2.34 9.61 20.66
N ASN A 298 -1.36 9.57 19.80
CA ASN A 298 -0.81 8.37 19.19
C ASN A 298 0.71 8.32 19.34
N MET A 299 1.28 7.11 19.24
CA MET A 299 2.73 6.92 19.25
C MET A 299 3.36 7.55 18.00
N ILE A 300 4.41 8.32 18.21
CA ILE A 300 5.17 8.96 17.13
C ILE A 300 6.20 7.98 16.59
N ILE A 301 6.11 7.68 15.32
CA ILE A 301 7.12 6.97 14.55
C ILE A 301 7.62 7.95 13.49
N GLU A 302 8.88 8.38 13.61
CA GLU A 302 9.49 9.23 12.58
C GLU A 302 9.56 8.45 11.25
N PHE A 303 9.47 9.15 10.11
CA PHE A 303 9.51 8.51 8.81
C PHE A 303 10.75 7.63 8.60
N ASN A 304 11.94 8.15 8.96
CA ASN A 304 13.17 7.37 8.88
C ASN A 304 13.09 6.10 9.73
N SER A 305 12.47 6.17 10.90
CA SER A 305 12.25 5.01 11.77
C SER A 305 11.29 4.00 11.12
N ALA A 306 10.22 4.46 10.49
CA ALA A 306 9.28 3.57 9.78
C ALA A 306 9.96 2.81 8.62
N ILE A 307 10.85 3.48 7.88
CA ILE A 307 11.64 2.85 6.81
C ILE A 307 12.71 1.92 7.38
N GLN A 308 13.51 2.39 8.33
CA GLN A 308 14.61 1.62 8.91
C GLN A 308 14.13 0.36 9.62
N LEU A 309 12.93 0.39 10.22
CA LEU A 309 12.26 -0.79 10.80
C LEU A 309 11.55 -1.66 9.75
N ASN A 310 11.50 -1.25 8.49
CA ASN A 310 10.73 -1.93 7.45
C ASN A 310 9.20 -1.97 7.73
N VAL A 311 8.68 -0.96 8.42
CA VAL A 311 7.22 -0.76 8.52
C VAL A 311 6.66 -0.33 7.18
N LEU A 312 7.37 0.59 6.50
CA LEU A 312 7.14 1.04 5.12
C LEU A 312 8.27 0.57 4.20
N GLY A 313 7.95 0.23 2.94
CA GLY A 313 8.92 -0.06 1.89
C GLY A 313 9.29 1.21 1.10
N LEU A 314 10.52 1.25 0.58
CA LEU A 314 11.01 2.33 -0.30
C LEU A 314 10.95 1.96 -1.78
N TYR A 315 11.14 0.69 -2.08
CA TYR A 315 11.29 0.20 -3.45
C TYR A 315 10.16 -0.76 -3.83
N GLN A 316 9.85 -0.80 -5.11
CA GLN A 316 8.91 -1.77 -5.65
C GLN A 316 9.51 -3.19 -5.50
N GLY A 317 8.82 -4.06 -4.76
CA GLY A 317 9.30 -5.41 -4.43
C GLY A 317 9.71 -5.58 -2.97
N ASP A 318 9.84 -4.49 -2.20
CA ASP A 318 9.97 -4.59 -0.74
C ASP A 318 8.74 -5.30 -0.15
N GLN A 319 8.96 -6.01 0.95
CA GLN A 319 7.88 -6.62 1.73
C GLN A 319 7.86 -6.00 3.14
N PRO A 320 7.31 -4.78 3.28
CA PRO A 320 7.23 -4.11 4.56
C PRO A 320 6.19 -4.75 5.48
N LEU A 321 6.27 -4.43 6.77
CA LEU A 321 5.34 -4.94 7.78
C LEU A 321 3.87 -4.69 7.41
N ILE A 322 3.58 -3.50 6.87
CA ILE A 322 2.23 -3.13 6.44
C ILE A 322 1.66 -4.13 5.44
N ASP A 323 2.41 -4.48 4.41
CA ASP A 323 1.92 -5.36 3.33
C ASP A 323 1.80 -6.82 3.81
N ILE A 324 2.69 -7.22 4.72
CA ILE A 324 2.67 -8.57 5.29
C ILE A 324 1.50 -8.77 6.26
N LEU A 325 1.21 -7.77 7.10
CA LEU A 325 0.17 -7.85 8.14
C LEU A 325 -1.22 -7.46 7.64
N ASN A 326 -1.31 -6.53 6.66
CA ASN A 326 -2.59 -5.99 6.23
C ASN A 326 -3.29 -6.92 5.24
N ARG A 327 -4.03 -7.86 5.79
CA ARG A 327 -4.89 -8.80 5.07
C ARG A 327 -6.36 -8.47 5.27
N CYS A 328 -6.71 -7.20 5.51
CA CYS A 328 -8.09 -6.75 5.67
C CYS A 328 -8.90 -7.05 4.40
N SER A 329 -10.12 -7.50 4.59
CA SER A 329 -11.02 -7.89 3.50
C SER A 329 -11.64 -6.68 2.84
N THR A 330 -12.07 -5.68 3.63
CA THR A 330 -12.71 -4.45 3.15
C THR A 330 -11.69 -3.35 2.83
N ALA A 331 -12.06 -2.42 1.95
CA ALA A 331 -11.18 -1.31 1.58
C ALA A 331 -10.98 -0.32 2.74
N PHE A 332 -12.06 0.00 3.47
CA PHE A 332 -11.98 0.91 4.63
C PHE A 332 -11.21 0.26 5.80
N GLY A 333 -11.37 -1.03 6.04
CA GLY A 333 -10.56 -1.77 7.01
C GLY A 333 -9.08 -1.74 6.65
N TYR A 334 -8.75 -1.93 5.37
CA TYR A 334 -7.37 -1.84 4.87
C TYR A 334 -6.74 -0.46 5.11
N ARG A 335 -7.48 0.63 4.80
CA ARG A 335 -7.02 2.01 5.03
C ARG A 335 -6.78 2.29 6.50
N THR A 336 -7.76 1.99 7.35
CA THR A 336 -7.66 2.26 8.80
C THR A 336 -6.58 1.41 9.47
N PHE A 337 -6.40 0.16 9.05
CA PHE A 337 -5.33 -0.69 9.59
C PHE A 337 -3.93 -0.15 9.22
N LYS A 338 -3.75 0.33 7.99
CA LYS A 338 -2.50 1.00 7.57
C LYS A 338 -2.21 2.23 8.43
N GLU A 339 -3.20 3.09 8.64
CA GLU A 339 -3.08 4.28 9.50
C GLU A 339 -2.72 3.88 10.95
N ARG A 340 -3.37 2.83 11.49
CA ARG A 340 -3.11 2.32 12.85
C ARG A 340 -1.70 1.76 13.03
N LEU A 341 -1.10 1.15 12.02
CA LEU A 341 0.30 0.70 12.07
C LEU A 341 1.30 1.86 12.04
N LEU A 342 0.97 2.96 11.34
CA LEU A 342 1.82 4.14 11.25
C LEU A 342 1.64 5.11 12.41
N GLN A 343 0.51 5.03 13.09
CA GLN A 343 0.13 5.85 14.24
C GLN A 343 -0.47 4.97 15.34
N PRO A 344 0.34 4.11 15.98
CA PRO A 344 -0.15 3.19 16.99
C PRO A 344 -0.75 3.90 18.20
N MET A 345 -1.69 3.25 18.86
CA MET A 345 -2.43 3.78 20.00
C MET A 345 -1.55 3.88 21.25
N ILE A 346 -1.83 4.88 22.10
CA ILE A 346 -1.24 5.00 23.43
C ILE A 346 -2.27 4.70 24.53
N ASN A 347 -3.56 4.91 24.24
CA ASN A 347 -4.62 4.69 25.22
C ASN A 347 -4.76 3.20 25.54
N ILE A 348 -4.52 2.84 26.80
CA ILE A 348 -4.55 1.47 27.30
C ILE A 348 -5.93 0.81 27.09
N ASN A 349 -7.02 1.56 27.29
CA ASN A 349 -8.36 1.03 27.15
C ASN A 349 -8.67 0.64 25.71
N ASP A 350 -8.28 1.49 24.74
CA ASP A 350 -8.51 1.23 23.31
C ASP A 350 -7.67 0.04 22.82
N ILE A 351 -6.43 -0.07 23.32
CA ILE A 351 -5.55 -1.20 23.01
C ILE A 351 -6.15 -2.50 23.56
N ASN A 352 -6.55 -2.54 24.85
CA ASN A 352 -7.11 -3.73 25.47
C ASN A 352 -8.43 -4.14 24.78
N LYS A 353 -9.28 -3.18 24.44
CA LYS A 353 -10.51 -3.43 23.67
C LYS A 353 -10.19 -4.12 22.33
N SER A 354 -9.11 -3.72 21.64
CA SER A 354 -8.69 -4.39 20.40
C SER A 354 -8.21 -5.82 20.66
N TYR A 355 -7.53 -6.09 21.75
CA TYR A 355 -7.14 -7.45 22.13
C TYR A 355 -8.35 -8.33 22.47
N ASP A 356 -9.32 -7.79 23.20
CA ASP A 356 -10.57 -8.50 23.53
C ASP A 356 -11.36 -8.87 22.27
N ASP A 357 -11.41 -7.98 21.28
CA ASP A 357 -12.05 -8.23 20.00
C ASP A 357 -11.37 -9.37 19.22
N ILE A 358 -10.04 -9.46 19.29
CA ILE A 358 -9.27 -10.57 18.68
C ILE A 358 -9.60 -11.89 19.36
N ASP A 359 -9.65 -11.92 20.69
CA ASP A 359 -9.99 -13.13 21.46
C ASP A 359 -11.38 -13.65 21.12
N ILE A 360 -12.38 -12.75 20.96
CA ILE A 360 -13.73 -13.12 20.53
C ILE A 360 -13.71 -13.82 19.16
N LEU A 361 -12.90 -13.33 18.23
CA LEU A 361 -12.81 -13.88 16.87
C LEU A 361 -11.98 -15.16 16.77
N LEU A 362 -10.99 -15.33 17.64
CA LEU A 362 -10.21 -16.58 17.74
C LEU A 362 -11.04 -17.72 18.31
N LYS A 363 -11.98 -17.40 19.20
CA LYS A 363 -12.88 -18.40 19.77
C LYS A 363 -13.70 -19.06 18.68
N ASP A 364 -13.67 -20.41 18.63
CA ASP A 364 -14.39 -21.22 17.64
C ASP A 364 -14.01 -20.89 16.18
N ASN A 365 -12.82 -20.26 15.96
CA ASN A 365 -12.35 -19.83 14.64
C ASN A 365 -13.35 -18.94 13.88
N LYS A 366 -14.11 -18.12 14.60
CA LYS A 366 -15.13 -17.22 14.02
C LYS A 366 -14.58 -16.30 12.93
N TYR A 367 -13.29 -15.92 13.01
CA TYR A 367 -12.65 -15.08 12.01
C TYR A 367 -12.74 -15.65 10.59
N LEU A 368 -12.79 -16.99 10.40
CA LEU A 368 -12.85 -17.60 9.06
C LEU A 368 -14.17 -17.26 8.36
N ILE A 369 -15.31 -17.44 9.07
CA ILE A 369 -16.64 -17.18 8.54
C ILE A 369 -16.84 -15.67 8.39
N THR A 370 -16.40 -14.90 9.39
CA THR A 370 -16.44 -13.42 9.36
C THR A 370 -15.72 -12.86 8.13
N ARG A 371 -14.52 -13.36 7.80
CA ARG A 371 -13.77 -12.93 6.62
C ARG A 371 -14.48 -13.22 5.29
N LYS A 372 -15.21 -14.35 5.23
CA LYS A 372 -16.00 -14.69 4.05
C LYS A 372 -17.10 -13.63 3.82
N HIS A 373 -17.84 -13.24 4.87
CA HIS A 373 -18.85 -12.19 4.76
C HIS A 373 -18.24 -10.80 4.50
N LEU A 374 -17.10 -10.47 5.14
CA LEU A 374 -16.41 -9.20 4.90
C LEU A 374 -15.93 -9.06 3.45
N SER A 375 -15.61 -10.14 2.77
CA SER A 375 -15.13 -10.09 1.37
C SER A 375 -16.23 -9.71 0.37
N SER A 376 -17.51 -9.85 0.71
CA SER A 376 -18.64 -9.41 -0.10
C SER A 376 -19.09 -7.97 0.18
N ILE A 377 -18.47 -7.30 1.16
CA ILE A 377 -18.81 -5.92 1.52
C ILE A 377 -18.06 -4.95 0.63
N MET A 378 -18.81 -4.11 -0.06
CA MET A 378 -18.26 -3.05 -0.89
C MET A 378 -17.69 -1.88 -0.06
N ASP A 379 -16.99 -0.94 -0.69
CA ASP A 379 -16.46 0.25 -0.02
C ASP A 379 -17.58 1.23 0.35
N LEU A 380 -18.18 1.02 1.53
CA LEU A 380 -19.33 1.81 2.02
C LEU A 380 -18.96 3.28 2.29
N GLU A 381 -17.71 3.60 2.68
CA GLU A 381 -17.27 4.99 2.84
C GLU A 381 -17.35 5.74 1.50
N ARG A 382 -16.75 5.17 0.45
CA ARG A 382 -16.80 5.74 -0.88
C ARG A 382 -18.20 5.73 -1.48
N LEU A 383 -18.99 4.70 -1.18
CA LEU A 383 -20.38 4.65 -1.63
C LEU A 383 -21.22 5.77 -0.99
N LYS A 384 -21.12 5.99 0.33
CA LYS A 384 -21.77 7.11 1.02
C LYS A 384 -21.41 8.44 0.34
N ARG A 385 -20.12 8.62 -0.01
CA ARG A 385 -19.64 9.81 -0.72
C ARG A 385 -20.23 9.93 -2.13
N LYS A 386 -20.30 8.82 -2.89
CA LYS A 386 -20.97 8.78 -4.20
C LYS A 386 -22.45 9.15 -4.11
N MET A 387 -23.16 8.69 -3.06
CA MET A 387 -24.54 9.09 -2.81
C MET A 387 -24.65 10.60 -2.62
N LYS A 388 -23.83 11.18 -1.74
CA LYS A 388 -23.79 12.63 -1.46
C LYS A 388 -23.50 13.50 -2.69
N THR A 389 -22.69 12.99 -3.61
CA THR A 389 -22.26 13.70 -4.82
C THR A 389 -23.08 13.34 -6.08
N ASN A 390 -24.20 12.62 -5.93
CA ASN A 390 -25.02 12.12 -7.04
C ASN A 390 -24.27 11.28 -8.09
N LYS A 391 -23.23 10.55 -7.65
CA LYS A 391 -22.41 9.68 -8.52
C LYS A 391 -22.65 8.18 -8.28
N MET A 392 -23.65 7.82 -7.48
CA MET A 392 -24.05 6.42 -7.28
C MET A 392 -24.77 5.88 -8.50
N ALA A 393 -24.34 4.73 -9.01
CA ALA A 393 -25.01 4.04 -10.10
C ALA A 393 -26.17 3.15 -9.59
N PRO A 394 -27.23 2.90 -10.38
CA PRO A 394 -28.30 1.99 -9.97
C PRO A 394 -27.81 0.60 -9.58
N GLN A 395 -26.85 0.04 -10.28
CA GLN A 395 -26.24 -1.26 -9.98
C GLN A 395 -25.57 -1.31 -8.59
N ASP A 396 -25.12 -0.16 -8.07
CA ASP A 396 -24.47 -0.10 -6.76
C ASP A 396 -25.44 -0.48 -5.61
N TRP A 397 -26.77 -0.36 -5.82
CA TRP A 397 -27.77 -0.79 -4.84
C TRP A 397 -27.78 -2.30 -4.60
N VAL A 398 -27.44 -3.11 -5.61
CA VAL A 398 -27.33 -4.57 -5.46
C VAL A 398 -26.18 -4.90 -4.51
N SER A 399 -24.99 -4.35 -4.78
CA SER A 399 -23.81 -4.56 -3.94
C SER A 399 -23.98 -3.94 -2.53
N PHE A 400 -24.71 -2.83 -2.43
CA PHE A 400 -25.06 -2.24 -1.13
C PHE A 400 -25.96 -3.17 -0.32
N ASN A 401 -26.99 -3.75 -0.95
CA ASN A 401 -27.88 -4.71 -0.31
C ASN A 401 -27.12 -5.97 0.17
N GLU A 402 -26.26 -6.54 -0.67
CA GLU A 402 -25.40 -7.67 -0.31
C GLU A 402 -24.50 -7.32 0.89
N SER A 403 -23.97 -6.09 0.92
CA SER A 403 -23.13 -5.61 2.01
C SER A 403 -23.90 -5.52 3.33
N LEU A 404 -25.15 -5.04 3.31
CA LEU A 404 -25.99 -4.95 4.51
C LEU A 404 -26.43 -6.33 5.01
N ILE A 405 -26.78 -7.26 4.12
CA ILE A 405 -27.09 -8.65 4.48
C ILE A 405 -25.87 -9.30 5.13
N SER A 406 -24.69 -9.16 4.54
CA SER A 406 -23.45 -9.69 5.10
C SER A 406 -23.11 -9.06 6.46
N THR A 407 -23.41 -7.77 6.64
CA THR A 407 -23.25 -7.07 7.93
C THR A 407 -24.17 -7.67 9.00
N LYS A 408 -25.40 -7.96 8.63
CA LYS A 408 -26.37 -8.60 9.54
C LYS A 408 -25.92 -10.00 9.96
N GLU A 409 -25.41 -10.82 9.01
CA GLU A 409 -24.88 -12.15 9.32
C GLU A 409 -23.65 -12.07 10.25
N ILE A 410 -22.73 -11.15 10.01
CA ILE A 410 -21.60 -10.90 10.91
C ILE A 410 -22.08 -10.55 12.31
N LYS A 411 -23.09 -9.68 12.42
CA LYS A 411 -23.63 -9.24 13.70
C LYS A 411 -24.34 -10.36 14.48
N LEU A 412 -25.02 -11.29 13.79
CA LEU A 412 -25.63 -12.47 14.40
C LEU A 412 -24.59 -13.43 15.01
N MET A 413 -23.39 -13.48 14.43
CA MET A 413 -22.30 -14.36 14.90
C MET A 413 -21.46 -13.74 16.01
N LEU A 414 -21.32 -12.39 16.02
CA LEU A 414 -20.42 -11.68 16.91
C LEU A 414 -21.20 -10.79 17.88
N ASN A 415 -20.90 -10.92 19.18
CA ASN A 415 -21.38 -10.01 20.22
C ASN A 415 -20.19 -9.23 20.77
N PHE A 416 -19.89 -8.09 20.15
CA PHE A 416 -18.92 -7.16 20.73
C PHE A 416 -19.57 -6.37 21.87
N PRO A 417 -18.87 -6.15 22.99
CA PRO A 417 -19.33 -5.21 24.02
C PRO A 417 -19.44 -3.81 23.39
N ASP A 418 -20.39 -3.00 23.85
CA ASP A 418 -20.64 -1.61 23.42
C ASP A 418 -21.09 -1.46 21.94
N GLU A 419 -21.84 -2.42 21.41
CA GLU A 419 -22.46 -2.28 20.09
C GLU A 419 -23.63 -1.28 20.10
N ILE A 420 -23.53 -0.29 19.21
CA ILE A 420 -24.53 0.77 19.06
C ILE A 420 -25.59 0.39 18.01
N ILE A 421 -25.29 -0.54 17.09
CA ILE A 421 -26.17 -0.92 15.98
C ILE A 421 -26.99 -2.17 16.32
N SER A 422 -28.27 -2.17 15.97
CA SER A 422 -29.14 -3.34 16.07
C SER A 422 -29.45 -3.98 14.72
N ASN A 423 -29.87 -5.25 14.70
CA ASN A 423 -30.32 -5.90 13.47
C ASN A 423 -31.58 -5.21 12.90
N THR A 424 -32.43 -4.68 13.78
CA THR A 424 -33.63 -3.92 13.40
C THR A 424 -33.29 -2.62 12.67
N ASP A 425 -32.16 -1.96 13.02
CA ASP A 425 -31.71 -0.75 12.32
C ASP A 425 -31.28 -1.09 10.88
N ILE A 426 -30.61 -2.23 10.69
CA ILE A 426 -30.20 -2.71 9.36
C ILE A 426 -31.43 -3.10 8.54
N ASP A 427 -32.40 -3.80 9.12
CA ASP A 427 -33.65 -4.18 8.45
C ASP A 427 -34.46 -2.96 8.04
N ASN A 428 -34.55 -1.95 8.91
CA ASN A 428 -35.19 -0.68 8.60
C ASN A 428 -34.50 0.05 7.45
N LEU A 429 -33.17 0.04 7.43
CA LEU A 429 -32.40 0.64 6.35
C LEU A 429 -32.66 -0.09 5.02
N ILE A 430 -32.67 -1.41 5.01
CA ILE A 430 -32.96 -2.23 3.82
C ILE A 430 -34.38 -1.96 3.32
N SER A 431 -35.36 -1.89 4.21
CA SER A 431 -36.74 -1.68 3.83
C SER A 431 -37.00 -0.36 3.10
N GLN A 432 -36.22 0.69 3.39
CA GLN A 432 -36.40 2.01 2.79
C GLN A 432 -36.13 2.03 1.28
N TYR A 433 -35.23 1.21 0.75
CA TYR A 433 -34.92 1.18 -0.67
C TYR A 433 -35.51 -0.04 -1.38
N ILE A 434 -35.60 -1.19 -0.70
CA ILE A 434 -36.12 -2.41 -1.36
C ILE A 434 -37.61 -2.30 -1.74
N ASN A 435 -38.35 -1.45 -1.04
CA ASN A 435 -39.76 -1.17 -1.37
C ASN A 435 -39.90 -0.23 -2.58
N ILE A 436 -38.85 0.50 -2.95
CA ILE A 436 -38.87 1.54 -4.00
C ILE A 436 -38.17 1.05 -5.26
N ILE A 437 -37.01 0.42 -5.09
CA ILE A 437 -36.13 -0.01 -6.19
C ILE A 437 -36.31 -1.51 -6.43
N ASP A 438 -36.42 -1.89 -7.69
CA ASP A 438 -36.26 -3.25 -8.17
C ASP A 438 -34.77 -3.52 -8.37
N LEU A 439 -34.17 -4.34 -7.48
CA LEU A 439 -32.74 -4.60 -7.46
C LEU A 439 -32.29 -5.40 -8.69
N GLU A 440 -33.13 -6.28 -9.23
CA GLU A 440 -32.80 -7.07 -10.41
C GLU A 440 -32.70 -6.17 -11.65
N GLU A 441 -33.65 -5.28 -11.82
CA GLU A 441 -33.61 -4.30 -12.90
C GLU A 441 -32.49 -3.27 -12.70
N ALA A 442 -32.32 -2.72 -11.49
CA ALA A 442 -31.28 -1.75 -11.18
C ALA A 442 -29.85 -2.30 -11.45
N GLY A 443 -29.65 -3.60 -11.22
CA GLY A 443 -28.37 -4.28 -11.49
C GLY A 443 -27.91 -4.24 -12.96
N LYS A 444 -28.82 -3.95 -13.91
CA LYS A 444 -28.52 -3.87 -15.35
C LYS A 444 -27.94 -2.52 -15.78
N TYR A 445 -28.02 -1.49 -14.94
CA TYR A 445 -27.71 -0.11 -15.33
C TYR A 445 -26.55 0.49 -14.54
N ASN A 446 -25.53 0.91 -15.27
CA ASN A 446 -24.46 1.75 -14.75
C ASN A 446 -24.81 3.25 -14.92
N LEU A 447 -23.96 4.14 -14.43
CA LEU A 447 -24.19 5.59 -14.49
C LEU A 447 -24.22 6.10 -15.95
N THR A 448 -23.41 5.55 -16.84
CA THR A 448 -23.34 5.94 -18.24
C THR A 448 -24.63 5.57 -18.99
N ASN A 449 -25.15 4.36 -18.74
CA ASN A 449 -26.42 3.92 -19.31
C ASN A 449 -27.59 4.77 -18.81
N LEU A 450 -27.55 5.20 -17.54
CA LEU A 450 -28.59 6.07 -16.96
C LEU A 450 -28.64 7.45 -17.63
N LEU A 451 -27.48 7.94 -18.10
CA LEU A 451 -27.40 9.23 -18.83
C LEU A 451 -27.74 9.09 -20.32
N ASP A 452 -27.83 7.87 -20.87
CA ASP A 452 -28.17 7.61 -22.26
C ASP A 452 -29.69 7.71 -22.44
N LYS A 453 -30.11 8.77 -23.14
CA LYS A 453 -31.53 9.06 -23.42
C LYS A 453 -32.18 8.16 -24.49
N SER A 454 -31.41 7.22 -25.05
CA SER A 454 -31.90 6.38 -26.18
C SER A 454 -32.76 5.19 -25.70
N ASN A 455 -32.72 4.81 -24.45
CA ASN A 455 -33.40 3.65 -23.90
C ASN A 455 -34.42 4.05 -22.81
N SER A 456 -35.59 3.41 -22.80
CA SER A 456 -36.56 3.56 -21.71
C SER A 456 -36.09 2.77 -20.49
N ILE A 457 -35.35 3.42 -19.60
CA ILE A 457 -34.82 2.81 -18.39
C ILE A 457 -35.79 3.07 -17.23
N ASN A 458 -36.25 2.00 -16.58
CA ASN A 458 -36.93 2.11 -15.29
C ASN A 458 -36.57 0.93 -14.40
N PHE A 459 -36.17 1.21 -13.18
CA PHE A 459 -35.86 0.27 -12.11
C PHE A 459 -36.65 0.58 -10.83
N PHE A 460 -37.62 1.51 -10.88
CA PHE A 460 -38.55 1.74 -9.79
C PHE A 460 -39.69 0.73 -9.85
N LYS A 461 -40.13 0.30 -8.68
CA LYS A 461 -41.30 -0.58 -8.59
C LYS A 461 -42.58 0.16 -9.00
N LYS A 462 -43.48 -0.56 -9.65
CA LYS A 462 -44.76 -0.01 -10.09
C LYS A 462 -45.57 0.53 -8.89
N GLY A 463 -46.16 1.72 -9.07
CA GLY A 463 -46.99 2.39 -8.05
C GLY A 463 -46.23 3.38 -7.16
N ILE A 464 -44.91 3.51 -7.32
CA ILE A 464 -44.08 4.47 -6.53
C ILE A 464 -44.11 5.86 -7.18
N TYR A 465 -43.87 5.95 -8.49
CA TYR A 465 -43.89 7.20 -9.24
C TYR A 465 -44.94 7.13 -10.34
N THR A 466 -46.12 7.71 -10.08
CA THR A 466 -47.30 7.63 -10.98
C THR A 466 -47.06 8.30 -12.32
N ASP A 467 -46.24 9.32 -12.41
CA ASP A 467 -45.83 10.00 -13.64
C ASP A 467 -45.01 9.08 -14.56
N ILE A 468 -44.10 8.30 -14.02
CA ILE A 468 -43.33 7.28 -14.76
C ILE A 468 -44.26 6.17 -15.22
N ASP A 469 -45.13 5.66 -14.34
CA ASP A 469 -46.05 4.55 -14.66
C ASP A 469 -46.99 4.91 -15.81
N VAL A 470 -47.55 6.14 -15.84
CA VAL A 470 -48.39 6.63 -16.91
C VAL A 470 -47.65 6.68 -18.26
N LEU A 471 -46.38 7.09 -18.26
CA LEU A 471 -45.56 7.14 -19.47
C LEU A 471 -45.18 5.75 -19.95
N ILE A 472 -44.86 4.81 -19.04
CA ILE A 472 -44.64 3.41 -19.39
C ILE A 472 -45.88 2.77 -20.00
N ASP A 473 -47.07 3.01 -19.47
CA ASP A 473 -48.30 2.50 -20.04
C ASP A 473 -48.54 3.07 -21.46
N LYS A 474 -48.25 4.35 -21.71
CA LYS A 474 -48.31 4.96 -23.07
C LYS A 474 -47.25 4.34 -23.99
N TYR A 475 -46.03 4.16 -23.55
CA TYR A 475 -44.97 3.52 -24.30
C TYR A 475 -45.35 2.09 -24.72
N ASN A 476 -45.83 1.28 -23.74
CA ASN A 476 -46.24 -0.10 -23.99
C ASN A 476 -47.40 -0.16 -25.02
N LYS A 477 -48.40 0.73 -24.90
CA LYS A 477 -49.52 0.82 -25.83
C LYS A 477 -49.08 1.16 -27.25
N SER A 478 -48.10 2.07 -27.41
CA SER A 478 -47.51 2.39 -28.71
C SER A 478 -46.74 1.20 -29.27
N TYR A 479 -45.96 0.49 -28.43
CA TYR A 479 -45.22 -0.71 -28.83
C TYR A 479 -46.17 -1.86 -29.21
N GLU A 480 -47.22 -2.11 -28.44
CA GLU A 480 -48.26 -3.12 -28.73
C GLU A 480 -48.96 -2.81 -30.05
N THR A 481 -49.17 -1.53 -30.36
CA THR A 481 -49.74 -1.11 -31.63
C THR A 481 -48.85 -1.55 -32.81
N ILE A 482 -47.52 -1.29 -32.74
CA ILE A 482 -46.56 -1.72 -33.74
C ILE A 482 -46.52 -3.26 -33.80
N ASN A 483 -46.51 -3.92 -32.64
CA ASN A 483 -46.50 -5.39 -32.54
C ASN A 483 -47.75 -6.01 -33.17
N SER A 484 -48.93 -5.38 -33.02
CA SER A 484 -50.17 -5.84 -33.69
C SER A 484 -50.07 -5.90 -35.21
N TYR A 485 -49.31 -4.96 -35.81
CA TYR A 485 -49.02 -5.02 -37.26
C TYR A 485 -48.08 -6.19 -37.60
N CYS A 486 -47.07 -6.43 -36.74
CA CYS A 486 -46.16 -7.56 -36.91
C CYS A 486 -46.89 -8.90 -36.85
N GLU A 487 -47.78 -9.08 -35.84
CA GLU A 487 -48.62 -10.26 -35.69
C GLU A 487 -49.60 -10.44 -36.85
N LYS A 488 -50.25 -9.36 -37.30
CA LYS A 488 -51.13 -9.40 -38.46
C LYS A 488 -50.42 -9.87 -39.72
N ILE A 489 -49.20 -9.40 -39.94
CA ILE A 489 -48.34 -9.83 -41.07
C ILE A 489 -47.96 -11.31 -40.90
N THR A 490 -47.63 -11.74 -39.70
CA THR A 490 -47.24 -13.13 -39.39
C THR A 490 -48.43 -14.09 -39.62
N LYS A 491 -49.65 -13.70 -39.19
CA LYS A 491 -50.90 -14.49 -39.42
C LYS A 491 -51.33 -14.57 -40.88
N ILE A 492 -50.91 -13.67 -41.75
CA ILE A 492 -51.20 -13.67 -43.20
C ILE A 492 -50.30 -14.66 -43.96
N GLY A 493 -49.14 -14.97 -43.46
CA GLY A 493 -48.25 -16.02 -43.92
C GLY A 493 -48.53 -17.30 -43.13
N ASP A 494 -48.28 -18.50 -43.56
CA ASP A 494 -48.55 -19.75 -42.89
C ASP A 494 -48.14 -19.73 -41.38
N ASN A 495 -49.07 -20.11 -40.50
CA ASN A 495 -49.16 -19.92 -39.06
C ASN A 495 -48.03 -20.50 -38.18
N GLU A 496 -46.92 -21.02 -38.69
CA GLU A 496 -45.95 -21.77 -37.89
C GLU A 496 -44.60 -21.06 -37.60
N THR A 497 -44.33 -19.91 -38.23
CA THR A 497 -43.04 -19.22 -37.99
C THR A 497 -43.23 -17.70 -37.95
N THR A 498 -42.57 -17.01 -37.01
CA THR A 498 -42.50 -15.53 -36.98
C THR A 498 -41.96 -14.97 -38.29
N LEU A 499 -42.83 -14.42 -39.11
CA LEU A 499 -42.47 -13.96 -40.45
C LEU A 499 -41.90 -12.54 -40.47
N CYS A 500 -42.31 -11.75 -39.46
CA CYS A 500 -41.98 -10.34 -39.33
C CYS A 500 -41.32 -10.08 -37.98
N LYS A 501 -40.41 -9.16 -37.91
CA LYS A 501 -39.74 -8.74 -36.67
C LYS A 501 -39.79 -7.23 -36.54
N ILE A 502 -39.85 -6.76 -35.30
CA ILE A 502 -39.67 -5.34 -34.97
C ILE A 502 -38.19 -5.10 -34.77
N GLU A 503 -37.64 -4.14 -35.47
CA GLU A 503 -36.26 -3.67 -35.31
C GLU A 503 -36.27 -2.17 -35.09
N ASN A 504 -35.22 -1.65 -34.45
CA ASN A 504 -35.02 -0.22 -34.27
C ASN A 504 -33.60 0.19 -34.62
N ASN A 505 -33.42 1.44 -35.02
CA ASN A 505 -32.14 2.10 -35.09
C ASN A 505 -32.27 3.59 -34.76
N ASN A 506 -31.16 4.23 -34.41
CA ASN A 506 -31.14 5.65 -33.99
C ASN A 506 -31.61 6.64 -35.09
N ARG A 507 -31.58 6.26 -36.34
CA ARG A 507 -31.95 7.12 -37.47
C ARG A 507 -33.42 7.03 -37.83
N ASP A 508 -33.98 5.81 -37.82
CA ASP A 508 -35.29 5.54 -38.42
C ASP A 508 -36.34 5.12 -37.36
N GLY A 509 -35.95 5.06 -36.06
CA GLY A 509 -36.81 4.58 -35.00
C GLY A 509 -37.20 3.10 -35.16
N HIS A 510 -38.40 2.75 -34.70
CA HIS A 510 -38.94 1.39 -34.81
C HIS A 510 -39.59 1.14 -36.16
N TYR A 511 -39.32 -0.02 -36.76
CA TYR A 511 -39.86 -0.44 -38.04
C TYR A 511 -39.99 -1.95 -38.08
N LEU A 512 -40.73 -2.46 -39.05
CA LEU A 512 -40.89 -3.88 -39.25
C LEU A 512 -39.91 -4.41 -40.30
N THR A 513 -39.39 -5.61 -40.10
CA THR A 513 -38.50 -6.28 -41.06
C THR A 513 -39.08 -7.61 -41.52
N ILE A 514 -39.00 -7.87 -42.83
CA ILE A 514 -39.50 -9.10 -43.48
C ILE A 514 -38.61 -9.45 -44.67
N THR A 515 -38.33 -10.74 -44.91
CA THR A 515 -37.57 -11.16 -46.08
C THR A 515 -38.40 -10.99 -47.37
N LYS A 516 -37.75 -10.72 -48.53
CA LYS A 516 -38.38 -10.53 -49.83
C LYS A 516 -39.37 -11.65 -50.14
N LYS A 517 -38.95 -12.93 -49.99
CA LYS A 517 -39.78 -14.10 -50.25
C LYS A 517 -41.04 -14.13 -49.39
N ARG A 518 -40.93 -13.84 -48.11
CA ARG A 518 -42.06 -13.81 -47.18
C ARG A 518 -43.01 -12.64 -47.45
N PHE A 519 -42.45 -11.48 -47.86
CA PHE A 519 -43.24 -10.33 -48.23
C PHE A 519 -44.13 -10.64 -49.49
N GLU A 520 -43.55 -11.28 -50.49
CA GLU A 520 -44.29 -11.67 -51.72
C GLU A 520 -45.41 -12.69 -51.41
N THR A 521 -45.14 -13.62 -50.47
CA THR A 521 -46.17 -14.58 -50.01
C THR A 521 -47.33 -13.84 -49.31
N ALA A 522 -46.98 -12.96 -48.36
CA ALA A 522 -47.99 -12.14 -47.68
C ALA A 522 -48.76 -11.21 -48.61
N LEU A 523 -48.09 -10.65 -49.59
CA LEU A 523 -48.72 -9.80 -50.61
C LEU A 523 -49.75 -10.58 -51.51
N LYS A 524 -49.47 -11.87 -51.82
CA LYS A 524 -50.40 -12.73 -52.50
C LYS A 524 -51.64 -13.05 -51.68
N ASN A 525 -51.49 -13.26 -50.40
CA ASN A 525 -52.58 -13.66 -49.52
C ASN A 525 -53.47 -12.49 -49.06
N LYS A 526 -52.94 -11.25 -48.88
CA LYS A 526 -53.70 -10.05 -48.50
C LYS A 526 -53.11 -8.80 -49.15
N ARG A 527 -53.35 -8.58 -50.46
CA ARG A 527 -52.76 -7.52 -51.25
C ARG A 527 -53.06 -6.10 -50.71
N ASP A 528 -54.32 -5.82 -50.40
CA ASP A 528 -54.77 -4.48 -49.91
C ASP A 528 -54.11 -4.07 -48.63
N PHE A 529 -53.96 -5.00 -47.70
CA PHE A 529 -53.30 -4.75 -46.42
C PHE A 529 -51.78 -4.54 -46.60
N MET A 530 -51.12 -5.35 -47.43
CA MET A 530 -49.66 -5.24 -47.64
C MET A 530 -49.28 -3.99 -48.45
N ASN A 531 -50.19 -3.47 -49.30
CA ASN A 531 -49.98 -2.23 -50.01
C ASN A 531 -50.07 -0.98 -49.15
N THR A 532 -50.52 -1.07 -47.87
CA THR A 532 -50.51 0.05 -46.93
C THR A 532 -49.12 0.33 -46.38
N PHE A 533 -48.13 -0.55 -46.61
CA PHE A 533 -46.77 -0.39 -46.14
C PHE A 533 -45.86 0.17 -47.24
N GLU A 534 -45.08 1.18 -46.86
CA GLU A 534 -43.89 1.57 -47.61
C GLU A 534 -42.80 0.54 -47.40
N LYS A 535 -42.21 0.05 -48.51
CA LYS A 535 -41.11 -0.90 -48.48
C LYS A 535 -39.79 -0.28 -48.94
N LYS A 536 -38.71 -0.44 -48.13
CA LYS A 536 -37.35 -0.08 -48.53
C LYS A 536 -36.45 -1.28 -48.28
N LEU A 537 -35.38 -1.45 -49.05
CA LEU A 537 -34.36 -2.45 -48.76
C LEU A 537 -33.55 -2.00 -47.53
N LEU A 538 -33.23 -2.93 -46.62
CA LEU A 538 -32.44 -2.64 -45.43
C LEU A 538 -31.01 -2.17 -45.80
N SER A 539 -30.44 -2.76 -46.87
CA SER A 539 -29.22 -2.32 -47.57
C SER A 539 -29.28 -2.75 -49.02
N SER A 540 -28.41 -2.17 -49.86
CA SER A 540 -28.38 -2.49 -51.31
C SER A 540 -28.19 -3.97 -51.64
N SER A 541 -27.54 -4.72 -50.75
CA SER A 541 -27.31 -6.18 -50.89
C SER A 541 -28.27 -7.03 -50.02
N SER A 542 -29.22 -6.43 -49.30
CA SER A 542 -30.10 -7.15 -48.38
C SER A 542 -31.22 -7.90 -49.09
N THR A 543 -31.57 -9.09 -48.59
CA THR A 543 -32.75 -9.86 -48.93
C THR A 543 -33.96 -9.50 -48.07
N THR A 544 -33.85 -8.48 -47.18
CA THR A 544 -34.87 -8.08 -46.21
C THR A 544 -35.41 -6.70 -46.56
N TYR A 545 -36.72 -6.55 -46.46
CA TYR A 545 -37.40 -5.26 -46.57
C TYR A 545 -37.61 -4.67 -45.17
N LYS A 546 -37.41 -3.35 -45.06
CA LYS A 546 -37.95 -2.49 -44.02
C LYS A 546 -39.34 -2.09 -44.43
N LEU A 547 -40.33 -2.28 -43.54
CA LEU A 547 -41.72 -1.89 -43.74
C LEU A 547 -42.09 -0.80 -42.75
N THR A 548 -42.69 0.27 -43.27
CA THR A 548 -43.24 1.36 -42.48
C THR A 548 -44.58 1.78 -43.02
N ASN A 549 -45.41 2.43 -42.23
CA ASN A 549 -46.60 3.16 -42.65
C ASN A 549 -46.80 4.37 -41.73
N ALA A 550 -47.74 5.24 -42.05
CA ALA A 550 -48.00 6.47 -41.28
C ALA A 550 -48.25 6.21 -39.78
N ASN A 551 -48.98 5.14 -39.45
CA ASN A 551 -49.23 4.75 -38.07
C ASN A 551 -47.99 4.21 -37.35
N ILE A 552 -47.23 3.32 -37.98
CA ILE A 552 -45.98 2.79 -37.42
C ILE A 552 -44.99 3.94 -37.17
N THR A 553 -44.86 4.86 -38.13
CA THR A 553 -43.98 6.04 -38.00
C THR A 553 -44.44 6.92 -36.86
N LYS A 554 -45.76 7.18 -36.72
CA LYS A 554 -46.31 7.96 -35.59
C LYS A 554 -46.03 7.29 -34.26
N GLU A 555 -46.32 5.98 -34.12
CA GLU A 555 -46.13 5.27 -32.85
C GLU A 555 -44.61 5.07 -32.56
N SER A 556 -43.79 4.93 -33.59
CA SER A 556 -42.32 4.93 -33.41
C SER A 556 -41.81 6.26 -32.86
N ASN A 557 -42.31 7.40 -33.32
CA ASN A 557 -41.96 8.71 -32.81
C ASN A 557 -42.46 8.88 -31.35
N ASN A 558 -43.68 8.43 -31.05
CA ASN A 558 -44.24 8.42 -29.70
C ASN A 558 -43.37 7.59 -28.76
N ILE A 559 -42.91 6.41 -29.18
CA ILE A 559 -42.01 5.54 -28.40
C ILE A 559 -40.70 6.27 -28.09
N VAL A 560 -40.07 6.92 -29.05
CA VAL A 560 -38.82 7.68 -28.86
C VAL A 560 -39.05 8.84 -27.85
N GLU A 561 -40.14 9.59 -28.04
CA GLU A 561 -40.48 10.70 -27.14
C GLU A 561 -40.75 10.21 -25.71
N TYR A 562 -41.59 9.18 -25.53
CA TYR A 562 -41.88 8.60 -24.22
C TYR A 562 -40.61 8.01 -23.56
N SER A 563 -39.75 7.34 -24.33
CA SER A 563 -38.49 6.81 -23.85
C SER A 563 -37.61 7.91 -23.28
N GLN A 564 -37.46 9.06 -23.96
CA GLN A 564 -36.70 10.21 -23.47
C GLN A 564 -37.31 10.82 -22.23
N GLN A 565 -38.65 10.98 -22.19
CA GLN A 565 -39.34 11.49 -21.02
C GLN A 565 -39.21 10.57 -19.81
N ILE A 566 -39.33 9.24 -19.99
CA ILE A 566 -39.15 8.24 -18.93
C ILE A 566 -37.74 8.33 -18.41
N SER A 567 -36.71 8.31 -19.26
CA SER A 567 -35.31 8.37 -18.83
C SER A 567 -35.00 9.65 -18.04
N GLN A 568 -35.55 10.80 -18.44
CA GLN A 568 -35.37 12.06 -17.74
C GLN A 568 -36.05 12.07 -16.36
N LEU A 569 -37.29 11.56 -16.27
CA LEU A 569 -37.99 11.46 -14.97
C LEU A 569 -37.32 10.48 -14.05
N VAL A 570 -36.93 9.29 -14.55
CA VAL A 570 -36.22 8.30 -13.75
C VAL A 570 -34.92 8.88 -13.21
N LEU A 571 -34.15 9.61 -14.03
CA LEU A 571 -32.91 10.25 -13.57
C LEU A 571 -33.16 11.28 -12.46
N ASN A 572 -34.20 12.11 -12.61
CA ASN A 572 -34.52 13.15 -11.64
C ASN A 572 -34.98 12.51 -10.30
N HIS A 573 -35.97 11.62 -10.35
CA HIS A 573 -36.44 10.91 -9.17
C HIS A 573 -35.35 10.08 -8.49
N TYR A 574 -34.45 9.49 -9.26
CA TYR A 574 -33.32 8.73 -8.73
C TYR A 574 -32.35 9.62 -7.95
N LYS A 575 -31.96 10.76 -8.51
CA LYS A 575 -31.11 11.72 -7.81
C LYS A 575 -31.71 12.22 -6.52
N ASP A 576 -32.98 12.59 -6.54
CA ASP A 576 -33.73 13.08 -5.37
C ASP A 576 -33.84 11.97 -4.31
N PHE A 577 -34.13 10.74 -4.72
CA PHE A 577 -34.20 9.59 -3.84
C PHE A 577 -32.84 9.29 -3.16
N VAL A 578 -31.75 9.24 -3.93
CA VAL A 578 -30.40 8.96 -3.39
C VAL A 578 -29.98 10.00 -2.36
N ILE A 579 -30.18 11.29 -2.66
CA ILE A 579 -29.87 12.39 -1.73
C ILE A 579 -30.74 12.31 -0.46
N SER A 580 -32.03 12.10 -0.61
CA SER A 580 -32.95 11.98 0.50
C SER A 580 -32.58 10.80 1.40
N PHE A 581 -32.27 9.64 0.77
CA PHE A 581 -31.85 8.43 1.47
C PHE A 581 -30.58 8.65 2.29
N VAL A 582 -29.51 9.19 1.67
CA VAL A 582 -28.23 9.38 2.38
C VAL A 582 -28.34 10.45 3.47
N ASN A 583 -29.12 11.52 3.28
CA ASN A 583 -29.31 12.55 4.30
C ASN A 583 -30.05 12.02 5.52
N SER A 584 -31.05 11.16 5.32
CA SER A 584 -31.82 10.54 6.41
C SER A 584 -31.00 9.48 7.16
N ASN A 585 -30.06 8.81 6.48
CA ASN A 585 -29.38 7.63 7.01
C ASN A 585 -27.86 7.82 7.22
N ALA A 586 -27.33 9.05 7.10
CA ALA A 586 -25.89 9.31 7.18
C ALA A 586 -25.26 8.76 8.47
N LEU A 587 -25.90 9.02 9.62
CA LEU A 587 -25.42 8.58 10.93
C LEU A 587 -25.38 7.04 11.06
N ILE A 588 -26.43 6.35 10.61
CA ILE A 588 -26.47 4.89 10.69
C ILE A 588 -25.44 4.24 9.77
N LEU A 589 -25.19 4.82 8.59
CA LEU A 589 -24.16 4.37 7.68
C LEU A 589 -22.75 4.52 8.29
N ASP A 590 -22.49 5.61 9.01
CA ASP A 590 -21.20 5.81 9.71
C ASP A 590 -21.01 4.81 10.86
N ILE A 591 -22.06 4.52 11.60
CA ILE A 591 -22.04 3.51 12.66
C ILE A 591 -21.74 2.12 12.06
N ILE A 592 -22.40 1.77 10.94
CA ILE A 592 -22.15 0.51 10.22
C ILE A 592 -20.68 0.43 9.77
N VAL A 593 -20.17 1.47 9.16
CA VAL A 593 -18.76 1.51 8.68
C VAL A 593 -17.80 1.36 9.86
N LYS A 594 -17.98 2.09 10.95
CA LYS A 594 -17.13 2.00 12.15
C LYS A 594 -17.18 0.59 12.77
N TYR A 595 -18.35 -0.03 12.83
CA TYR A 595 -18.51 -1.41 13.27
C TYR A 595 -17.73 -2.38 12.37
N LEU A 596 -17.91 -2.27 11.06
CA LEU A 596 -17.22 -3.14 10.09
C LEU A 596 -15.69 -2.95 10.07
N ILE A 597 -15.20 -1.72 10.25
CA ILE A 597 -13.77 -1.44 10.43
C ILE A 597 -13.23 -2.20 11.65
N ARG A 598 -13.92 -2.10 12.78
CA ARG A 598 -13.56 -2.82 14.03
C ARG A 598 -13.49 -4.33 13.80
N VAL A 599 -14.53 -4.88 13.18
CA VAL A 599 -14.62 -6.32 12.88
C VAL A 599 -13.52 -6.77 11.92
N ASP A 600 -13.25 -6.01 10.84
CA ASP A 600 -12.28 -6.40 9.83
C ASP A 600 -10.83 -6.33 10.38
N ILE A 601 -10.50 -5.29 11.14
CA ILE A 601 -9.20 -5.18 11.80
C ILE A 601 -8.99 -6.30 12.82
N ALA A 602 -9.98 -6.60 13.65
CA ALA A 602 -9.91 -7.69 14.62
C ALA A 602 -9.79 -9.05 13.91
N SER A 603 -10.56 -9.28 12.83
CA SER A 603 -10.51 -10.50 12.02
C SER A 603 -9.18 -10.67 11.29
N ASN A 604 -8.61 -9.58 10.76
CA ASN A 604 -7.27 -9.57 10.20
C ASN A 604 -6.21 -9.95 11.25
N SER A 605 -6.30 -9.36 12.44
CA SER A 605 -5.36 -9.62 13.55
C SER A 605 -5.51 -11.05 14.08
N ALA A 606 -6.74 -11.56 14.21
CA ALA A 606 -7.01 -12.95 14.61
C ALA A 606 -6.43 -13.95 13.61
N LYS A 607 -6.58 -13.70 12.30
CA LYS A 607 -5.98 -14.54 11.28
C LYS A 607 -4.46 -14.55 11.36
N ASN A 608 -3.84 -13.38 11.53
CA ASN A 608 -2.39 -13.29 11.70
C ASN A 608 -1.93 -14.01 12.97
N ALA A 609 -2.67 -13.87 14.08
CA ALA A 609 -2.37 -14.54 15.36
C ALA A 609 -2.46 -16.06 15.23
N TYR A 610 -3.47 -16.57 14.56
CA TYR A 610 -3.66 -18.00 14.32
C TYR A 610 -2.58 -18.59 13.41
N ASP A 611 -2.34 -17.95 12.24
CA ASP A 611 -1.42 -18.48 11.21
C ASP A 611 0.03 -18.54 11.71
N TYR A 612 0.44 -17.62 12.62
CA TYR A 612 1.84 -17.48 13.06
C TYR A 612 2.02 -17.63 14.58
N CYS A 613 1.02 -18.13 15.29
CA CYS A 613 1.07 -18.37 16.73
C CYS A 613 1.50 -17.12 17.52
N TYR A 614 0.88 -15.97 17.23
CA TYR A 614 1.13 -14.75 17.98
C TYR A 614 0.38 -14.76 19.31
N VAL A 615 0.96 -14.15 20.32
CA VAL A 615 0.40 -14.12 21.68
C VAL A 615 -0.20 -12.77 22.01
N ARG A 616 -1.22 -12.77 22.86
CA ARG A 616 -1.83 -11.55 23.40
C ARG A 616 -0.81 -10.82 24.31
N PRO A 617 -0.49 -9.54 24.03
CA PRO A 617 0.34 -8.75 24.95
C PRO A 617 -0.41 -8.42 26.24
N ILE A 618 0.35 -8.25 27.32
CA ILE A 618 -0.14 -7.83 28.63
C ILE A 618 0.34 -6.40 28.90
N ILE A 619 -0.60 -5.48 29.12
CA ILE A 619 -0.28 -4.12 29.54
C ILE A 619 -0.25 -4.10 31.07
N ASP A 620 0.91 -3.84 31.65
CA ASP A 620 1.08 -3.79 33.08
C ASP A 620 1.18 -2.34 33.59
N THR A 621 0.19 -1.96 34.38
CA THR A 621 0.06 -0.65 35.01
C THR A 621 0.60 -0.63 36.43
N ILE A 622 0.90 -1.78 37.02
CA ILE A 622 1.17 -1.94 38.47
C ILE A 622 2.68 -1.92 38.77
N THR A 623 3.52 -2.48 37.90
CA THR A 623 4.95 -2.70 38.14
C THR A 623 5.83 -1.49 37.83
N THR A 624 5.30 -0.45 37.23
CA THR A 624 6.07 0.74 36.91
C THR A 624 6.22 1.66 38.10
N SER A 625 7.20 1.36 38.97
CA SER A 625 7.72 2.30 39.93
C SER A 625 8.36 3.49 39.21
N GLY A 626 7.58 4.48 38.81
CA GLY A 626 8.12 5.67 38.15
C GLY A 626 7.40 6.16 36.91
N ASN A 627 6.28 5.53 36.52
CA ASN A 627 5.45 6.00 35.42
C ASN A 627 6.23 6.20 34.11
N SER A 628 6.90 5.14 33.61
CA SER A 628 7.70 5.13 32.38
C SER A 628 7.39 3.90 31.52
N SER A 629 7.76 3.93 30.25
CA SER A 629 7.58 2.77 29.38
C SER A 629 8.61 1.69 29.66
N PHE A 630 8.18 0.43 29.52
CA PHE A 630 9.02 -0.74 29.61
C PHE A 630 8.51 -1.85 28.71
N MET A 631 9.34 -2.88 28.51
CA MET A 631 9.01 -4.05 27.71
C MET A 631 9.75 -5.27 28.22
N GLU A 632 9.06 -6.39 28.40
CA GLU A 632 9.61 -7.71 28.70
C GLU A 632 9.00 -8.73 27.73
N SER A 633 9.85 -9.55 27.13
CA SER A 633 9.39 -10.56 26.18
C SER A 633 10.25 -11.83 26.25
N THR A 634 9.61 -12.99 26.09
CA THR A 634 10.29 -14.26 25.97
C THR A 634 10.09 -14.83 24.57
N ASN A 635 11.14 -15.44 24.01
CA ASN A 635 11.15 -16.04 22.68
C ASN A 635 10.56 -15.10 21.60
N MET A 636 10.99 -13.83 21.64
CA MET A 636 10.54 -12.84 20.68
C MET A 636 11.13 -13.12 19.31
N ARG A 637 10.29 -13.12 18.27
CA ARG A 637 10.64 -13.38 16.89
C ARG A 637 10.50 -12.12 16.03
N HIS A 638 11.06 -12.14 14.81
CA HIS A 638 10.95 -11.05 13.85
C HIS A 638 9.76 -11.28 12.91
N PRO A 639 8.69 -10.48 12.98
CA PRO A 639 7.42 -10.76 12.28
C PRO A 639 7.52 -10.75 10.76
N ILE A 640 8.51 -10.09 10.18
CA ILE A 640 8.75 -10.08 8.73
C ILE A 640 9.59 -11.32 8.35
N ILE A 641 10.74 -11.51 9.01
CA ILE A 641 11.69 -12.58 8.62
C ILE A 641 11.05 -13.95 8.75
N GLU A 642 10.31 -14.22 9.84
CA GLU A 642 9.65 -15.52 10.04
C GLU A 642 8.61 -15.88 8.99
N ARG A 643 8.15 -14.90 8.20
CA ARG A 643 7.14 -15.10 7.13
C ARG A 643 7.73 -15.18 5.73
N ILE A 644 8.87 -14.50 5.52
CA ILE A 644 9.51 -14.44 4.20
C ILE A 644 10.46 -15.63 4.02
N GLN A 645 11.04 -16.11 5.13
CA GLN A 645 12.11 -17.08 5.12
C GLN A 645 11.57 -18.46 5.45
N ASP A 646 11.47 -19.32 4.43
CA ASP A 646 11.04 -20.71 4.56
C ASP A 646 12.18 -21.68 4.81
N ASP A 647 13.45 -21.23 4.65
CA ASP A 647 14.62 -22.12 4.64
C ASP A 647 15.12 -22.52 6.02
N PHE A 648 14.91 -21.69 7.04
CA PHE A 648 15.27 -21.95 8.43
C PHE A 648 14.34 -21.24 9.42
N GLN A 649 14.21 -21.79 10.61
CA GLN A 649 13.43 -21.19 11.69
C GLN A 649 14.13 -19.95 12.24
N TYR A 650 13.38 -18.87 12.46
CA TYR A 650 13.91 -17.71 13.19
C TYR A 650 14.17 -18.06 14.66
N VAL A 651 15.37 -17.73 15.15
CA VAL A 651 15.74 -17.98 16.54
C VAL A 651 15.18 -16.88 17.42
N GLY A 652 14.21 -17.22 18.27
CA GLY A 652 13.62 -16.27 19.23
C GLY A 652 14.56 -15.96 20.38
N ASN A 653 14.50 -14.71 20.86
CA ASN A 653 15.34 -14.24 21.96
C ASN A 653 14.50 -13.61 23.07
N ASN A 654 15.04 -13.63 24.29
CA ASN A 654 14.46 -12.99 25.45
C ASN A 654 15.01 -11.57 25.61
N ILE A 655 14.15 -10.62 26.01
CA ILE A 655 14.54 -9.25 26.24
C ILE A 655 13.78 -8.65 27.43
N SER A 656 14.46 -7.80 28.21
CA SER A 656 13.86 -6.91 29.20
C SER A 656 14.47 -5.52 29.06
N LEU A 657 13.62 -4.52 28.88
CA LEU A 657 13.96 -3.10 28.83
C LEU A 657 13.07 -2.36 29.82
N ASN A 658 13.66 -1.79 30.89
CA ASN A 658 12.94 -1.03 31.90
C ASN A 658 13.77 0.18 32.34
N GLN A 659 13.64 1.30 31.63
CA GLN A 659 14.40 2.53 31.79
C GLN A 659 15.93 2.29 31.78
N ASN A 660 16.35 1.30 31.02
CA ASN A 660 17.74 0.90 30.89
C ASN A 660 18.12 0.76 29.42
N GLY A 661 19.42 0.65 29.19
CA GLY A 661 19.99 0.44 27.87
C GLY A 661 20.59 -0.95 27.72
N ILE A 662 20.61 -1.42 26.48
CA ILE A 662 21.37 -2.60 26.06
C ILE A 662 22.45 -2.16 25.09
N LEU A 663 23.70 -2.47 25.40
CA LEU A 663 24.83 -2.37 24.47
C LEU A 663 25.06 -3.76 23.86
N LEU A 664 24.73 -3.92 22.56
CA LEU A 664 24.70 -5.19 21.88
C LEU A 664 25.93 -5.36 20.98
N TYR A 665 26.76 -6.35 21.26
CA TYR A 665 27.91 -6.71 20.45
C TYR A 665 27.63 -7.92 19.55
N GLY A 666 28.41 -8.07 18.52
CA GLY A 666 28.35 -9.21 17.59
C GLY A 666 28.92 -8.87 16.24
N ILE A 667 29.33 -9.87 15.52
CA ILE A 667 29.87 -9.70 14.16
C ILE A 667 28.80 -9.30 13.14
N ASN A 668 29.23 -8.79 11.98
CA ASN A 668 28.30 -8.52 10.89
C ASN A 668 27.59 -9.82 10.44
N ALA A 669 26.35 -9.72 10.02
CA ALA A 669 25.46 -10.82 9.68
C ALA A 669 25.07 -11.75 10.86
N SER A 670 25.50 -11.50 12.11
CA SER A 670 25.06 -12.31 13.26
C SER A 670 23.57 -12.14 13.62
N GLY A 671 22.94 -11.04 13.19
CA GLY A 671 21.53 -10.77 13.41
C GLY A 671 21.25 -9.62 14.39
N LYS A 672 22.23 -8.74 14.71
CA LYS A 672 22.05 -7.56 15.60
C LYS A 672 20.90 -6.69 15.15
N SER A 673 20.97 -6.20 13.90
CA SER A 673 19.95 -5.31 13.32
C SER A 673 18.58 -6.00 13.23
N SER A 674 18.53 -7.28 12.88
CA SER A 674 17.28 -8.06 12.83
C SER A 674 16.63 -8.17 14.21
N PHE A 675 17.41 -8.43 15.27
CA PHE A 675 16.90 -8.48 16.64
C PHE A 675 16.36 -7.10 17.09
N MET A 676 17.12 -6.03 16.87
CA MET A 676 16.69 -4.69 17.25
C MET A 676 15.43 -4.26 16.51
N LYS A 677 15.34 -4.56 15.20
CA LYS A 677 14.13 -4.33 14.42
C LYS A 677 12.94 -5.12 14.98
N ALA A 678 13.14 -6.39 15.37
CA ALA A 678 12.10 -7.21 15.98
C ALA A 678 11.50 -6.56 17.24
N VAL A 679 12.33 -5.91 18.08
CA VAL A 679 11.86 -5.16 19.25
C VAL A 679 10.91 -4.03 18.85
N GLY A 680 11.34 -3.16 17.95
CA GLY A 680 10.53 -2.02 17.49
C GLY A 680 9.22 -2.48 16.81
N LEU A 681 9.30 -3.50 15.95
CA LEU A 681 8.14 -4.04 15.22
C LEU A 681 7.10 -4.66 16.16
N ASN A 682 7.51 -5.44 17.17
CA ASN A 682 6.57 -6.03 18.12
C ASN A 682 5.89 -4.98 19.01
N ILE A 683 6.58 -3.89 19.38
CA ILE A 683 5.96 -2.76 20.09
C ILE A 683 4.93 -2.06 19.18
N ILE A 684 5.27 -1.82 17.92
CA ILE A 684 4.33 -1.24 16.94
C ILE A 684 3.09 -2.13 16.79
N MET A 685 3.27 -3.44 16.65
CA MET A 685 2.16 -4.40 16.56
C MET A 685 1.30 -4.38 17.82
N ALA A 686 1.91 -4.43 19.01
CA ALA A 686 1.20 -4.39 20.27
C ALA A 686 0.34 -3.11 20.37
N GLN A 687 0.94 -1.93 20.13
CA GLN A 687 0.21 -0.67 20.21
C GLN A 687 -0.72 -0.40 19.03
N ALA A 688 -0.58 -1.13 17.92
CA ALA A 688 -1.61 -1.19 16.87
C ALA A 688 -2.82 -2.06 17.26
N GLY A 689 -2.83 -2.64 18.47
CA GLY A 689 -3.89 -3.51 18.96
C GLY A 689 -3.86 -4.92 18.36
N MET A 690 -2.67 -5.43 18.02
CA MET A 690 -2.45 -6.78 17.50
C MET A 690 -1.78 -7.68 18.52
N PHE A 691 -1.92 -8.99 18.36
CA PHE A 691 -1.05 -9.96 19.01
C PHE A 691 0.35 -9.93 18.39
N VAL A 692 1.36 -10.33 19.16
CA VAL A 692 2.77 -10.16 18.85
C VAL A 692 3.49 -11.48 18.66
N SER A 693 4.60 -11.44 17.94
CA SER A 693 5.44 -12.56 17.57
C SER A 693 6.41 -12.93 18.71
N ALA A 694 5.85 -13.50 19.78
CA ALA A 694 6.57 -13.91 20.99
C ALA A 694 5.89 -15.09 21.68
N SER A 695 6.50 -15.66 22.75
CA SER A 695 5.85 -16.62 23.65
C SER A 695 5.18 -15.93 24.85
N SER A 696 5.75 -14.80 25.29
CA SER A 696 5.12 -13.88 26.24
C SER A 696 5.57 -12.45 25.94
N PHE A 697 4.70 -11.49 26.18
CA PHE A 697 5.00 -10.08 25.96
C PHE A 697 4.25 -9.23 26.98
N LYS A 698 5.03 -8.48 27.80
CA LYS A 698 4.51 -7.61 28.83
C LYS A 698 5.12 -6.22 28.63
N TYR A 699 4.31 -5.17 28.68
CA TYR A 699 4.81 -3.83 28.39
C TYR A 699 3.93 -2.73 28.99
N TYR A 700 4.47 -1.52 29.01
CA TYR A 700 3.71 -0.28 29.15
C TYR A 700 3.91 0.58 27.90
N PRO A 701 2.85 1.20 27.33
CA PRO A 701 2.92 1.87 26.03
C PRO A 701 4.04 2.90 25.91
N TYR A 702 4.70 2.92 24.77
CA TYR A 702 5.67 3.91 24.36
C TYR A 702 4.98 5.05 23.63
N ASN A 703 5.47 6.30 23.82
CA ASN A 703 4.96 7.48 23.12
C ASN A 703 5.73 7.77 21.83
N SER A 704 6.95 7.25 21.70
CA SER A 704 7.77 7.46 20.52
C SER A 704 8.79 6.35 20.31
N ILE A 705 9.08 6.05 19.04
CA ILE A 705 10.17 5.17 18.62
C ILE A 705 11.09 5.98 17.70
N PHE A 706 12.37 6.02 18.08
CA PHE A 706 13.44 6.62 17.30
C PHE A 706 14.42 5.55 16.88
N THR A 707 14.84 5.59 15.60
CA THR A 707 15.86 4.67 15.12
C THR A 707 16.98 5.40 14.39
N ARG A 708 18.18 4.84 14.50
CA ARG A 708 19.31 5.12 13.63
C ARG A 708 19.95 3.80 13.26
N ILE A 709 19.53 3.23 12.13
CA ILE A 709 20.03 1.96 11.60
C ILE A 709 20.71 2.28 10.26
N SER A 710 21.98 1.89 10.12
CA SER A 710 22.81 2.16 8.94
C SER A 710 22.16 1.60 7.65
N GLY A 711 22.30 2.30 6.53
CA GLY A 711 21.87 1.81 5.21
C GLY A 711 21.11 2.79 4.31
N LEU A 712 20.78 3.99 4.80
CA LEU A 712 20.17 5.03 3.96
C LEU A 712 21.13 6.23 3.85
N ASP A 713 22.20 6.08 3.07
CA ASP A 713 23.01 7.22 2.65
C ASP A 713 22.17 8.10 1.72
N ASN A 714 21.75 9.23 2.24
CA ASN A 714 20.95 10.18 1.47
C ASN A 714 21.88 11.06 0.64
N ILE A 715 22.45 10.48 -0.42
CA ILE A 715 23.34 11.13 -1.40
C ILE A 715 22.69 12.42 -1.94
N TYR A 716 21.35 12.44 -2.01
CA TYR A 716 20.59 13.60 -2.51
C TYR A 716 20.60 14.82 -1.56
N LYS A 717 20.89 14.66 -0.27
CA LYS A 717 20.99 15.82 0.65
C LYS A 717 22.32 16.56 0.53
N GLY A 718 23.31 16.04 -0.19
CA GLY A 718 24.62 16.67 -0.39
C GLY A 718 25.37 16.93 0.94
N MET A 719 24.99 16.18 2.01
CA MET A 719 25.67 16.19 3.30
C MET A 719 26.52 14.93 3.39
N SER A 720 27.66 14.99 4.12
CA SER A 720 28.39 13.77 4.44
C SER A 720 27.53 12.83 5.28
N SER A 721 27.71 11.53 5.14
CA SER A 721 27.00 10.50 5.92
C SER A 721 27.07 10.78 7.43
N PHE A 722 28.23 11.21 7.90
CA PHE A 722 28.43 11.58 9.31
C PHE A 722 27.58 12.79 9.75
N THR A 723 27.44 13.83 8.91
CA THR A 723 26.60 15.00 9.25
C THR A 723 25.12 14.62 9.33
N VAL A 724 24.63 13.75 8.44
CA VAL A 724 23.26 13.22 8.51
C VAL A 724 23.05 12.44 9.80
N GLU A 725 24.01 11.56 10.13
CA GLU A 725 23.98 10.75 11.35
C GLU A 725 23.94 11.61 12.63
N MET A 726 24.78 12.64 12.71
CA MET A 726 24.81 13.55 13.85
C MET A 726 23.55 14.39 13.97
N THR A 727 22.92 14.74 12.85
CA THR A 727 21.64 15.45 12.84
C THR A 727 20.51 14.56 13.39
N GLU A 728 20.44 13.30 12.98
CA GLU A 728 19.46 12.34 13.50
C GLU A 728 19.70 12.06 15.00
N LEU A 729 20.93 11.82 15.38
CA LEU A 729 21.27 11.63 16.82
C LEU A 729 20.90 12.86 17.65
N ARG A 730 21.16 14.08 17.16
CA ARG A 730 20.74 15.33 17.82
C ARG A 730 19.22 15.36 18.02
N ASN A 731 18.43 15.02 16.99
CA ASN A 731 16.99 15.01 17.07
C ASN A 731 16.49 13.97 18.09
N ILE A 732 17.06 12.76 18.07
CA ILE A 732 16.77 11.71 19.06
C ILE A 732 17.05 12.24 20.47
N LEU A 733 18.26 12.75 20.72
CA LEU A 733 18.66 13.24 22.03
C LEU A 733 17.85 14.44 22.52
N LYS A 734 17.28 15.26 21.64
CA LYS A 734 16.38 16.37 22.00
C LYS A 734 14.99 15.89 22.39
N ARG A 735 14.41 14.97 21.60
CA ARG A 735 13.00 14.59 21.66
C ARG A 735 12.69 13.41 22.56
N CYS A 736 13.66 12.54 22.82
CA CYS A 736 13.44 11.35 23.65
C CYS A 736 13.17 11.72 25.13
N ASN A 737 12.36 10.87 25.75
CA ASN A 737 12.00 10.95 27.18
C ASN A 737 11.80 9.54 27.77
N LYS A 738 11.34 9.44 29.01
CA LYS A 738 11.10 8.16 29.70
C LYS A 738 10.02 7.26 29.08
N PHE A 739 9.29 7.74 28.07
CA PHE A 739 8.33 6.96 27.28
C PHE A 739 8.82 6.69 25.86
N SER A 740 10.11 6.85 25.60
CA SER A 740 10.70 6.65 24.28
C SER A 740 11.51 5.35 24.22
N LEU A 741 11.45 4.68 23.06
CA LEU A 741 12.37 3.62 22.65
C LEU A 741 13.35 4.18 21.63
N VAL A 742 14.65 3.96 21.86
CA VAL A 742 15.71 4.37 20.93
C VAL A 742 16.49 3.14 20.45
N ILE A 743 16.62 2.97 19.14
CA ILE A 743 17.34 1.87 18.51
C ILE A 743 18.46 2.45 17.64
N GLY A 744 19.70 2.14 17.98
CA GLY A 744 20.89 2.62 17.27
C GLY A 744 21.74 1.46 16.76
N ASP A 745 22.07 1.44 15.49
CA ASP A 745 22.93 0.42 14.88
C ASP A 745 24.18 1.06 14.31
N GLU A 746 25.35 0.67 14.85
CA GLU A 746 26.66 1.12 14.40
C GLU A 746 26.80 2.65 14.32
N ILE A 747 26.34 3.37 15.34
CA ILE A 747 26.39 4.83 15.40
C ILE A 747 27.86 5.30 15.36
N CYS A 748 28.14 6.34 14.58
CA CYS A 748 29.45 6.95 14.38
C CYS A 748 30.45 6.10 13.58
N CYS A 749 30.00 5.21 12.68
CA CYS A 749 30.90 4.47 11.79
C CYS A 749 31.70 5.34 10.82
N GLY A 750 31.22 6.54 10.50
CA GLY A 750 31.82 7.45 9.53
C GLY A 750 32.90 8.39 10.07
N THR A 751 33.38 8.21 11.31
CA THR A 751 34.39 9.06 11.92
C THR A 751 35.51 8.26 12.59
N GLU A 752 36.56 8.94 13.09
CA GLU A 752 37.68 8.33 13.78
C GLU A 752 37.24 7.65 15.08
N SER A 753 37.90 6.57 15.47
CA SER A 753 37.49 5.70 16.59
C SER A 753 37.37 6.44 17.93
N ILE A 754 38.28 7.39 18.23
CA ILE A 754 38.29 8.13 19.50
C ILE A 754 37.04 9.03 19.61
N SER A 755 36.74 9.81 18.55
CA SER A 755 35.54 10.64 18.48
C SER A 755 34.29 9.80 18.53
N ALA A 756 34.24 8.67 17.79
CA ALA A 756 33.13 7.74 17.81
C ALA A 756 32.83 7.22 19.22
N ILE A 757 33.83 6.73 19.94
CA ILE A 757 33.72 6.24 21.33
C ILE A 757 33.19 7.34 22.26
N SER A 758 33.73 8.55 22.11
CA SER A 758 33.32 9.70 22.93
C SER A 758 31.89 10.13 22.69
N ILE A 759 31.46 10.21 21.45
CA ILE A 759 30.10 10.59 21.07
C ILE A 759 29.09 9.53 21.53
N VAL A 760 29.34 8.25 21.23
CA VAL A 760 28.46 7.14 21.62
C VAL A 760 28.34 7.04 23.15
N ALA A 761 29.44 7.14 23.88
CA ALA A 761 29.41 7.12 25.34
C ALA A 761 28.57 8.27 25.92
N SER A 762 28.74 9.50 25.38
CA SER A 762 27.95 10.67 25.81
C SER A 762 26.47 10.52 25.43
N GLY A 763 26.17 9.92 24.29
CA GLY A 763 24.81 9.59 23.87
C GLY A 763 24.13 8.61 24.83
N ILE A 764 24.82 7.52 25.18
CA ILE A 764 24.35 6.52 26.15
C ILE A 764 24.05 7.18 27.50
N ASP A 765 24.98 7.99 28.04
CA ASP A 765 24.79 8.67 29.31
C ASP A 765 23.61 9.64 29.28
N THR A 766 23.43 10.37 28.19
CA THR A 766 22.29 11.28 27.99
C THR A 766 20.96 10.51 27.99
N LEU A 767 20.87 9.37 27.28
CA LEU A 767 19.66 8.54 27.21
C LEU A 767 19.31 7.95 28.58
N ILE A 768 20.31 7.48 29.34
CA ILE A 768 20.14 7.00 30.71
C ILE A 768 19.59 8.10 31.62
N ASN A 769 20.15 9.32 31.54
CA ASN A 769 19.70 10.46 32.35
C ASN A 769 18.27 10.90 31.99
N LYS A 770 17.82 10.68 30.77
CA LYS A 770 16.43 10.90 30.33
C LYS A 770 15.48 9.76 30.68
N GLY A 771 15.99 8.62 31.15
CA GLY A 771 15.22 7.43 31.50
C GLY A 771 14.62 6.72 30.26
N ALA A 772 15.16 6.96 29.06
CA ALA A 772 14.70 6.32 27.85
C ALA A 772 15.16 4.85 27.80
N SER A 773 14.33 3.97 27.26
CA SER A 773 14.73 2.60 26.90
C SER A 773 15.51 2.63 25.59
N PHE A 774 16.66 1.97 25.50
CA PHE A 774 17.42 1.95 24.26
C PHE A 774 18.21 0.67 24.03
N ILE A 775 18.50 0.39 22.75
CA ILE A 775 19.38 -0.69 22.29
C ILE A 775 20.37 -0.09 21.31
N PHE A 776 21.66 -0.16 21.64
CA PHE A 776 22.74 0.27 20.76
C PHE A 776 23.59 -0.93 20.36
N ALA A 777 23.64 -1.25 19.06
CA ALA A 777 24.62 -2.19 18.53
C ALA A 777 25.90 -1.45 18.19
N SER A 778 27.05 -2.03 18.54
CA SER A 778 28.34 -1.42 18.31
C SER A 778 29.44 -2.46 18.13
N HIS A 779 30.47 -2.07 17.40
CA HIS A 779 31.77 -2.77 17.31
C HIS A 779 32.86 -2.12 18.18
N LEU A 780 32.54 -1.01 18.88
CA LEU A 780 33.49 -0.24 19.69
C LEU A 780 33.64 -0.91 21.05
N HIS A 781 34.52 -1.91 21.15
CA HIS A 781 34.74 -2.68 22.37
C HIS A 781 35.35 -1.86 23.49
N GLU A 782 36.05 -0.74 23.19
CA GLU A 782 36.62 0.18 24.15
C GLU A 782 35.59 0.93 24.98
N LEU A 783 34.33 1.04 24.54
CA LEU A 783 33.25 1.69 25.28
C LEU A 783 33.13 1.15 26.71
N THR A 784 33.24 -0.15 26.91
CA THR A 784 33.11 -0.80 28.22
C THR A 784 34.29 -0.52 29.16
N LYS A 785 35.40 0.04 28.63
CA LYS A 785 36.55 0.44 29.43
C LYS A 785 36.40 1.83 30.10
N LEU A 786 35.47 2.67 29.56
CA LEU A 786 35.24 4.02 30.10
C LEU A 786 34.58 3.99 31.47
N THR A 787 35.00 4.90 32.36
CA THR A 787 34.51 4.97 33.74
C THR A 787 33.00 5.24 33.80
N THR A 788 32.49 6.14 32.98
CA THR A 788 31.05 6.46 32.89
C THR A 788 30.21 5.24 32.52
N ILE A 789 30.66 4.48 31.52
CA ILE A 789 29.96 3.27 31.07
C ILE A 789 30.04 2.18 32.15
N LYS A 790 31.21 1.98 32.81
CA LYS A 790 31.35 1.04 33.93
C LYS A 790 30.40 1.37 35.07
N ASN A 791 30.26 2.64 35.41
CA ASN A 791 29.34 3.09 36.46
C ASN A 791 27.88 2.79 36.10
N ASN A 792 27.51 2.99 34.86
CA ASN A 792 26.15 2.69 34.37
C ASN A 792 25.88 1.17 34.35
N ILE A 793 26.88 0.35 34.05
CA ILE A 793 26.77 -1.13 34.12
C ILE A 793 26.62 -1.55 35.59
N SER A 794 27.45 -1.04 36.49
CA SER A 794 27.42 -1.39 37.92
C SER A 794 26.11 -0.96 38.59
N SER A 795 25.47 0.10 38.13
CA SER A 795 24.19 0.58 38.64
C SER A 795 22.97 -0.08 37.95
N SER A 796 23.18 -1.10 37.13
CA SER A 796 22.13 -1.82 36.38
C SER A 796 21.30 -0.93 35.45
N LYS A 797 21.85 0.21 35.02
CA LYS A 797 21.24 1.12 34.04
C LYS A 797 21.64 0.78 32.59
N LEU A 798 22.71 0.00 32.39
CA LEU A 798 23.21 -0.45 31.12
C LEU A 798 23.57 -1.93 31.19
N PHE A 799 23.04 -2.73 30.30
CA PHE A 799 23.37 -4.14 30.14
C PHE A 799 24.24 -4.34 28.90
N VAL A 800 25.28 -5.15 29.05
CA VAL A 800 26.16 -5.51 27.94
C VAL A 800 25.80 -6.91 27.50
N LYS A 801 25.43 -7.07 26.23
CA LYS A 801 25.06 -8.35 25.65
C LYS A 801 25.74 -8.59 24.30
N HIS A 802 25.85 -9.84 23.91
CA HIS A 802 26.37 -10.19 22.59
C HIS A 802 25.55 -11.30 21.93
N ILE A 803 25.61 -11.37 20.62
CA ILE A 803 25.01 -12.48 19.86
C ILE A 803 26.06 -13.57 19.72
N ARG A 804 25.73 -14.77 20.23
CA ARG A 804 26.60 -15.94 20.22
C ARG A 804 26.82 -16.43 18.79
N ILE A 805 28.06 -16.82 18.56
CA ILE A 805 28.49 -17.57 17.40
C ILE A 805 29.29 -18.78 17.87
N THR A 806 29.22 -19.87 17.13
CA THR A 806 30.01 -21.09 17.34
C THR A 806 30.72 -21.46 16.04
N PHE A 807 31.66 -22.38 16.14
CA PHE A 807 32.42 -22.86 15.00
C PHE A 807 32.10 -24.34 14.77
N ASP A 808 32.01 -24.75 13.51
CA ASP A 808 31.94 -26.17 13.18
C ASP A 808 33.33 -26.82 13.23
N GLU A 809 33.38 -28.16 13.04
CA GLU A 809 34.61 -28.95 13.00
C GLU A 809 35.64 -28.43 11.95
N ASN A 810 35.16 -27.70 10.95
CA ASN A 810 35.95 -27.11 9.86
C ASN A 810 36.29 -25.64 10.08
N ASN A 811 36.09 -25.11 11.32
CA ASN A 811 36.24 -23.71 11.68
C ASN A 811 35.36 -22.73 10.85
N ASN A 812 34.22 -23.17 10.30
CA ASN A 812 33.25 -22.26 9.71
C ASN A 812 32.38 -21.66 10.78
N ILE A 813 32.00 -20.40 10.61
CA ILE A 813 31.14 -19.70 11.58
C ILE A 813 29.70 -20.25 11.50
N ILE A 814 29.17 -20.67 12.63
CA ILE A 814 27.76 -20.98 12.83
C ILE A 814 27.13 -19.82 13.59
N TYR A 815 26.11 -19.22 12.99
CA TYR A 815 25.35 -18.16 13.61
C TYR A 815 24.22 -18.74 14.48
N ASP A 816 24.48 -18.93 15.76
CA ASP A 816 23.46 -19.40 16.72
C ASP A 816 22.31 -18.42 16.89
N ARG A 817 22.59 -17.13 16.71
CA ARG A 817 21.64 -16.03 16.83
C ARG A 817 21.00 -15.91 18.22
N VAL A 818 21.60 -16.47 19.25
CA VAL A 818 21.17 -16.42 20.65
C VAL A 818 21.90 -15.29 21.36
N ILE A 819 21.17 -14.46 22.08
CA ILE A 819 21.73 -13.36 22.87
C ILE A 819 22.22 -13.89 24.21
N GLN A 820 23.44 -13.50 24.60
CA GLN A 820 24.06 -13.83 25.87
C GLN A 820 24.58 -12.58 26.58
N GLU A 821 24.77 -12.68 27.88
CA GLU A 821 25.37 -11.62 28.73
C GLU A 821 26.86 -11.42 28.42
N GLY A 822 27.32 -10.17 28.53
CA GLY A 822 28.71 -9.81 28.32
C GLY A 822 29.04 -9.38 26.92
N GLN A 823 30.32 -9.06 26.70
CA GLN A 823 30.79 -8.42 25.48
C GLN A 823 31.09 -9.41 24.31
N GLY A 824 31.26 -10.71 24.66
CA GLY A 824 31.69 -11.71 23.66
C GLY A 824 33.19 -11.55 23.28
N ASN A 825 33.64 -12.33 22.33
CA ASN A 825 34.98 -12.25 21.78
C ASN A 825 35.11 -11.12 20.74
N ASN A 826 36.33 -10.55 20.63
CA ASN A 826 36.57 -9.34 19.83
C ASN A 826 37.04 -9.59 18.39
N ASN A 827 37.44 -10.82 18.04
CA ASN A 827 38.31 -11.06 16.91
C ASN A 827 37.78 -12.07 15.91
N TYR A 828 36.68 -11.73 15.22
CA TYR A 828 36.05 -12.63 14.25
C TYR A 828 36.22 -12.23 12.77
N GLY A 829 36.82 -11.06 12.47
CA GLY A 829 36.91 -10.56 11.11
C GLY A 829 37.69 -11.50 10.18
N ILE A 830 38.78 -12.06 10.65
CA ILE A 830 39.62 -13.01 9.88
C ILE A 830 38.89 -14.33 9.71
N GLU A 831 38.16 -14.81 10.71
CA GLU A 831 37.32 -16.01 10.65
C GLU A 831 36.19 -15.88 9.62
N VAL A 832 35.59 -14.68 9.51
CA VAL A 832 34.62 -14.37 8.43
C VAL A 832 35.28 -14.46 7.06
N CYS A 833 36.48 -13.86 6.89
CA CYS A 833 37.25 -13.96 5.64
C CYS A 833 37.56 -15.43 5.27
N ARG A 834 37.89 -16.25 6.28
CA ARG A 834 38.13 -17.69 6.09
C ARG A 834 36.87 -18.41 5.63
N SER A 835 35.73 -18.11 6.23
CA SER A 835 34.46 -18.71 5.84
C SER A 835 33.96 -18.31 4.46
N LEU A 836 34.50 -17.22 3.91
CA LEU A 836 34.23 -16.74 2.54
C LEU A 836 35.22 -17.27 1.50
N ASP A 837 36.09 -18.24 1.91
CA ASP A 837 37.12 -18.86 1.05
C ASP A 837 38.06 -17.81 0.41
N MET A 838 38.47 -16.79 1.20
CA MET A 838 39.48 -15.82 0.72
C MET A 838 40.81 -16.53 0.41
N PRO A 839 41.62 -16.00 -0.55
CA PRO A 839 42.87 -16.61 -0.95
C PRO A 839 43.79 -16.94 0.23
N ILE A 840 44.44 -18.12 0.19
CA ILE A 840 45.24 -18.64 1.31
C ILE A 840 46.34 -17.66 1.72
N ASP A 841 46.99 -17.05 0.75
CA ASP A 841 48.08 -16.09 1.01
C ASP A 841 47.56 -14.80 1.66
N PHE A 842 46.37 -14.34 1.27
CA PHE A 842 45.67 -13.24 1.95
C PHE A 842 45.39 -13.58 3.41
N MET A 843 44.90 -14.78 3.67
CA MET A 843 44.58 -15.25 5.03
C MET A 843 45.81 -15.33 5.91
N LYS A 844 46.93 -15.88 5.40
CA LYS A 844 48.21 -15.95 6.10
C LYS A 844 48.70 -14.54 6.48
N ASN A 845 48.68 -13.63 5.51
CA ASN A 845 49.13 -12.26 5.72
C ASN A 845 48.24 -11.51 6.71
N ALA A 846 46.92 -11.68 6.63
CA ALA A 846 45.99 -11.07 7.57
C ALA A 846 46.19 -11.58 9.01
N GLU A 847 46.49 -12.89 9.19
CA GLU A 847 46.80 -13.45 10.49
C GLU A 847 48.17 -12.95 11.06
N LEU A 848 49.17 -12.81 10.20
CA LEU A 848 50.45 -12.23 10.60
C LEU A 848 50.29 -10.77 11.02
N ASN A 849 49.60 -9.97 10.23
CA ASN A 849 49.31 -8.58 10.57
C ASN A 849 48.51 -8.44 11.85
N ARG A 850 47.52 -9.33 12.09
CA ARG A 850 46.77 -9.37 13.34
C ARG A 850 47.68 -9.63 14.55
N LYS A 851 48.58 -10.61 14.44
CA LYS A 851 49.56 -10.93 15.49
C LYS A 851 50.49 -9.75 15.78
N GLU A 852 50.89 -9.02 14.73
CA GLU A 852 51.70 -7.81 14.90
C GLU A 852 50.97 -6.71 15.62
N VAL A 853 49.73 -6.42 15.23
CA VAL A 853 48.86 -5.42 15.90
C VAL A 853 48.53 -5.81 17.33
N GLU A 854 48.29 -7.10 17.63
CA GLU A 854 47.99 -7.59 18.98
C GLU A 854 49.22 -7.81 19.84
N GLY A 855 50.46 -7.75 19.29
CA GLY A 855 51.70 -7.96 20.00
C GLY A 855 51.88 -9.39 20.55
N ILE A 856 51.17 -10.37 20.00
CA ILE A 856 51.17 -11.78 20.40
C ILE A 856 52.07 -12.60 19.47
N ASN A 857 53.23 -13.07 19.98
CA ASN A 857 53.99 -14.12 19.30
C ASN A 857 53.55 -15.51 19.79
N ASN A 858 52.98 -16.33 18.97
CA ASN A 858 53.21 -17.74 18.65
C ASN A 858 51.96 -18.59 18.30
N ASN A 859 52.15 -19.24 17.14
CA ASN A 859 51.75 -20.62 16.76
C ASN A 859 50.36 -21.14 17.08
N ILE A 860 49.47 -21.04 16.12
CA ILE A 860 48.58 -22.17 15.75
C ILE A 860 48.28 -22.02 14.25
N LEU A 861 48.96 -22.77 13.40
CA LEU A 861 48.58 -23.00 12.03
C LEU A 861 48.83 -24.46 11.67
N ASN A 862 47.75 -25.19 11.44
CA ASN A 862 47.64 -26.17 10.38
C ASN A 862 46.36 -26.98 10.53
N LYS A 863 45.31 -26.67 9.75
CA LYS A 863 44.39 -27.73 9.32
C LYS A 863 43.79 -27.40 7.97
N LYS A 864 43.81 -28.40 7.13
CA LYS A 864 43.44 -28.41 5.71
C LYS A 864 41.96 -28.17 5.48
N ASN A 865 41.64 -27.47 4.41
CA ASN A 865 40.30 -27.12 3.90
C ASN A 865 39.57 -28.34 3.35
N SER A 866 38.31 -28.46 3.66
CA SER A 866 37.40 -29.31 2.90
C SER A 866 36.31 -28.48 2.27
N ARG A 867 36.15 -28.66 0.97
CA ARG A 867 35.13 -28.02 0.09
C ARG A 867 33.78 -28.71 0.28
N TYR A 868 32.71 -28.01 0.53
CA TYR A 868 31.38 -28.46 0.07
C TYR A 868 30.40 -27.28 0.00
N ASN A 869 29.70 -27.19 -1.15
CA ASN A 869 28.66 -26.23 -1.53
C ASN A 869 27.28 -26.85 -1.22
N SER A 870 26.39 -26.22 -0.46
CA SER A 870 25.07 -26.71 -0.17
C SER A 870 23.95 -25.85 -0.72
N LYS A 871 23.64 -26.02 -2.00
CA LYS A 871 22.30 -25.75 -2.51
C LYS A 871 21.48 -27.01 -2.29
N ILE A 872 20.41 -26.94 -1.51
CA ILE A 872 19.53 -28.10 -1.29
C ILE A 872 18.77 -28.36 -2.58
N ILE A 873 19.25 -29.32 -3.31
CA ILE A 873 18.53 -30.05 -4.34
C ILE A 873 18.17 -31.40 -3.70
N ILE A 874 16.94 -31.83 -3.80
CA ILE A 874 16.44 -33.10 -3.25
C ILE A 874 17.05 -34.30 -4.06
N ASP A 875 18.29 -34.31 -4.27
CA ASP A 875 19.00 -35.37 -4.97
C ASP A 875 19.89 -36.22 -4.04
N MET A 876 20.38 -35.63 -2.96
CA MET A 876 21.30 -36.28 -2.03
C MET A 876 20.74 -36.20 -0.61
N CYS A 877 20.95 -37.27 0.16
CA CYS A 877 20.59 -37.35 1.56
C CYS A 877 21.31 -36.28 2.37
N ASN A 878 20.55 -35.42 3.09
CA ASN A 878 21.10 -34.29 3.86
C ASN A 878 21.92 -34.72 5.08
N ILE A 879 21.91 -36.04 5.44
CA ILE A 879 22.68 -36.59 6.55
C ILE A 879 23.98 -37.22 6.03
N CYS A 880 23.91 -38.21 5.20
CA CYS A 880 25.09 -38.95 4.74
C CYS A 880 25.78 -38.36 3.50
N ASN A 881 25.10 -37.53 2.73
CA ASN A 881 25.57 -36.95 1.48
C ASN A 881 26.13 -37.94 0.45
N LYS A 882 25.89 -39.25 0.67
CA LYS A 882 26.39 -40.36 -0.17
C LYS A 882 25.28 -41.00 -1.02
N ASN A 883 24.08 -41.16 -0.45
CA ASN A 883 22.98 -41.85 -1.10
C ASN A 883 21.92 -40.81 -1.56
N LYS A 884 21.18 -41.14 -2.62
CA LYS A 884 20.02 -40.35 -3.01
C LYS A 884 19.01 -40.33 -1.88
N ALA A 885 18.45 -39.16 -1.60
CA ALA A 885 17.34 -39.02 -0.68
C ALA A 885 16.08 -39.70 -1.28
N GLU A 886 15.39 -40.49 -0.51
CA GLU A 886 14.18 -41.19 -0.94
C GLU A 886 12.97 -40.76 -0.14
N GLU A 887 13.18 -40.22 1.06
CA GLU A 887 12.11 -39.85 1.98
C GLU A 887 12.37 -38.47 2.61
N THR A 888 11.30 -37.82 3.05
CA THR A 888 11.41 -36.60 3.82
C THR A 888 11.02 -36.87 5.26
N HIS A 889 11.89 -36.57 6.19
CA HIS A 889 11.73 -36.80 7.61
C HIS A 889 11.41 -35.49 8.32
N HIS A 890 10.61 -35.52 9.37
CA HIS A 890 10.29 -34.38 10.22
C HIS A 890 11.27 -34.35 11.40
N ILE A 891 12.03 -33.28 11.54
CA ILE A 891 12.98 -33.11 12.63
C ILE A 891 12.26 -33.24 13.97
N ILE A 892 11.18 -32.50 14.15
CA ILE A 892 10.26 -32.69 15.25
C ILE A 892 9.07 -33.52 14.74
N TYR A 893 8.84 -34.68 15.34
CA TYR A 893 7.87 -35.64 14.86
C TYR A 893 6.45 -35.08 14.75
N GLN A 894 5.72 -35.54 13.74
CA GLN A 894 4.35 -35.10 13.45
C GLN A 894 3.37 -35.33 14.62
N HIS A 895 3.59 -36.37 15.42
CA HIS A 895 2.71 -36.71 16.55
C HIS A 895 2.80 -35.75 17.72
N THR A 896 3.83 -34.89 17.77
CA THR A 896 3.97 -33.82 18.79
C THR A 896 3.20 -32.55 18.45
N ALA A 897 2.61 -32.48 17.26
CA ALA A 897 1.82 -31.36 16.85
C ALA A 897 0.40 -31.42 17.47
N ASP A 898 -0.15 -30.26 17.75
CA ASP A 898 -1.52 -30.10 18.22
C ASP A 898 -2.59 -30.48 17.17
N LYS A 899 -3.87 -30.40 17.50
CA LYS A 899 -4.98 -30.71 16.60
C LYS A 899 -5.00 -29.82 15.34
N ASN A 900 -4.36 -28.66 15.37
CA ASN A 900 -4.27 -27.71 14.28
C ASN A 900 -2.96 -27.85 13.47
N GLY A 901 -2.10 -28.77 13.85
CA GLY A 901 -0.84 -29.05 13.17
C GLY A 901 0.35 -28.21 13.60
N PHE A 902 0.26 -27.48 14.73
CA PHE A 902 1.35 -26.66 15.25
C PHE A 902 2.17 -27.41 16.30
N ILE A 903 3.49 -27.19 16.29
CA ILE A 903 4.45 -27.76 17.23
C ILE A 903 4.81 -26.66 18.24
N ASN A 904 4.59 -26.93 19.53
CA ASN A 904 4.89 -26.02 20.66
C ASN A 904 4.35 -24.60 20.46
N ASN A 905 3.24 -24.43 19.75
CA ASN A 905 2.65 -23.13 19.39
C ASN A 905 3.62 -22.19 18.68
N THR A 906 4.64 -22.71 17.97
CA THR A 906 5.66 -21.89 17.28
C THR A 906 5.59 -21.98 15.76
N PHE A 907 5.43 -23.17 15.18
CA PHE A 907 5.36 -23.36 13.74
C PHE A 907 4.54 -24.58 13.34
N HIS A 908 4.05 -24.60 12.11
CA HIS A 908 3.32 -25.75 11.58
C HIS A 908 4.27 -26.91 11.29
N LYS A 909 3.88 -28.14 11.63
CA LYS A 909 4.69 -29.37 11.49
C LYS A 909 5.33 -29.55 10.10
N ASN A 910 4.70 -29.05 9.04
CA ASN A 910 5.18 -29.14 7.65
C ASN A 910 6.02 -27.92 7.22
N ALA A 911 6.47 -27.06 8.13
CA ALA A 911 7.37 -25.97 7.82
C ALA A 911 8.69 -26.52 7.24
N LYS A 912 9.23 -25.83 6.22
CA LYS A 912 10.42 -26.29 5.45
C LYS A 912 11.64 -26.55 6.34
N HIS A 913 11.78 -25.79 7.42
CA HIS A 913 12.85 -25.97 8.41
C HIS A 913 12.65 -27.18 9.32
N ASN A 914 11.48 -27.75 9.39
CA ASN A 914 11.21 -29.00 10.10
C ASN A 914 11.33 -30.25 9.20
N LEU A 915 11.73 -30.09 7.96
CA LEU A 915 11.80 -31.17 6.96
C LEU A 915 13.24 -31.38 6.49
N VAL A 916 13.64 -32.65 6.40
CA VAL A 916 14.96 -33.12 5.95
C VAL A 916 14.79 -34.24 4.93
N ALA A 917 15.45 -34.10 3.80
CA ALA A 917 15.49 -35.16 2.79
C ALA A 917 16.55 -36.20 3.14
N ILE A 918 16.18 -37.46 3.36
CA ILE A 918 17.06 -38.52 3.84
C ILE A 918 16.89 -39.80 3.03
N CYS A 919 17.94 -40.59 2.98
CA CYS A 919 17.89 -41.94 2.40
C CYS A 919 17.33 -42.94 3.41
N LYS A 920 16.84 -44.10 2.93
CA LYS A 920 16.25 -45.15 3.79
C LYS A 920 17.16 -45.62 4.91
N GLU A 921 18.45 -45.64 4.68
CA GLU A 921 19.44 -46.09 5.67
C GLU A 921 19.55 -45.05 6.81
N CYS A 922 19.71 -43.74 6.47
CA CYS A 922 19.75 -42.71 7.47
C CYS A 922 18.41 -42.55 8.21
N HIS A 923 17.30 -42.82 7.55
CA HIS A 923 15.98 -42.81 8.16
C HIS A 923 15.82 -43.91 9.20
N ARG A 924 16.28 -45.16 8.87
CA ARG A 924 16.31 -46.27 9.84
C ARG A 924 17.23 -45.96 11.04
N LYS A 925 18.39 -45.32 10.80
CA LYS A 925 19.33 -44.96 11.88
C LYS A 925 18.74 -43.91 12.80
N GLU A 926 17.95 -42.99 12.26
CA GLU A 926 17.25 -41.99 13.05
C GLU A 926 16.16 -42.63 13.92
N HIS A 927 15.29 -43.46 13.35
CA HIS A 927 14.25 -44.14 14.10
C HIS A 927 14.77 -45.16 15.12
N SER A 928 15.99 -45.72 14.91
CA SER A 928 16.65 -46.59 15.90
C SER A 928 17.41 -45.83 16.97
N GLY A 929 17.41 -44.49 16.96
CA GLY A 929 18.10 -43.66 17.92
C GLY A 929 19.62 -43.55 17.71
N LYS A 930 20.17 -44.13 16.64
CA LYS A 930 21.61 -44.09 16.30
C LYS A 930 22.01 -42.73 15.74
N ILE A 931 21.08 -41.99 15.16
CA ILE A 931 21.24 -40.60 14.71
C ILE A 931 20.06 -39.82 15.24
N LYS A 932 20.32 -38.69 15.87
CA LYS A 932 19.30 -37.74 16.28
C LYS A 932 19.48 -36.43 15.48
N ILE A 933 18.47 -36.09 14.70
CA ILE A 933 18.43 -34.84 13.95
C ILE A 933 17.93 -33.73 14.87
N GLU A 934 18.69 -32.64 15.04
CA GLU A 934 18.32 -31.56 15.94
C GLU A 934 17.64 -30.39 15.24
N CYS A 935 18.33 -29.75 14.30
CA CYS A 935 17.78 -28.57 13.62
C CYS A 935 18.60 -28.18 12.39
N TRP A 936 18.03 -27.27 11.59
CA TRP A 936 18.74 -26.50 10.60
C TRP A 936 19.28 -25.21 11.21
N ILE A 937 20.54 -24.93 11.00
CA ILE A 937 21.18 -23.68 11.43
C ILE A 937 21.72 -22.90 10.23
N SER A 938 21.82 -21.59 10.39
CA SER A 938 22.46 -20.73 9.39
C SER A 938 23.98 -20.70 9.62
N SER A 939 24.77 -20.92 8.59
CA SER A 939 26.21 -20.76 8.60
C SER A 939 26.66 -19.75 7.55
N SER A 940 27.91 -19.34 7.58
CA SER A 940 28.49 -18.47 6.53
C SER A 940 28.41 -19.05 5.12
N LYS A 941 28.22 -20.38 4.99
CA LYS A 941 28.09 -21.12 3.70
C LYS A 941 26.67 -21.58 3.39
N GLY A 942 25.66 -21.06 4.07
CA GLY A 942 24.27 -21.46 3.90
C GLY A 942 23.73 -22.26 5.10
N ARG A 943 22.61 -22.95 4.93
CA ARG A 943 22.02 -23.72 6.05
C ARG A 943 22.71 -25.08 6.20
N LYS A 944 22.93 -25.50 7.44
CA LYS A 944 23.53 -26.80 7.80
C LYS A 944 22.58 -27.58 8.71
N LEU A 945 22.48 -28.89 8.49
CA LEU A 945 21.74 -29.78 9.36
C LEU A 945 22.62 -30.22 10.52
N ILE A 946 22.13 -30.14 11.75
CA ILE A 946 22.80 -30.63 12.96
C ILE A 946 22.19 -31.99 13.30
N CYS A 947 23.09 -32.99 13.42
CA CYS A 947 22.75 -34.36 13.82
C CYS A 947 23.73 -34.83 14.91
N ASN A 948 23.20 -35.47 15.95
CA ASN A 948 23.99 -36.13 16.97
C ASN A 948 23.98 -37.66 16.71
N TYR A 949 25.13 -38.29 16.80
CA TYR A 949 25.31 -39.73 16.60
C TYR A 949 25.54 -40.41 17.95
N ASN A 950 24.64 -41.33 18.34
CA ASN A 950 24.76 -42.13 19.52
C ASN A 950 25.57 -43.39 19.19
N TYR A 951 26.83 -43.46 19.61
CA TYR A 951 27.73 -44.56 19.38
C TYR A 951 27.53 -45.73 20.40
N ASP A 952 26.73 -45.56 21.45
CA ASP A 952 26.58 -46.53 22.55
C ASP A 952 25.56 -47.65 22.29
N SER A 953 24.99 -47.77 21.09
CA SER A 953 24.07 -48.87 20.74
C SER A 953 24.56 -49.67 19.53
N MET A 954 25.81 -50.11 19.56
CA MET A 954 26.24 -51.16 18.63
C MET A 954 25.98 -52.51 19.28
N ASP A 955 24.87 -53.16 18.94
CA ASP A 955 24.72 -54.60 19.13
C ASP A 955 25.65 -55.34 18.18
N ASN A 956 26.38 -56.30 18.79
CA ASN A 956 27.18 -57.32 18.08
C ASN A 956 26.29 -58.11 17.12
N ASP A 957 26.41 -57.89 15.83
CA ASP A 957 26.17 -58.92 14.85
C ASP A 957 26.90 -58.64 13.53
N SER A 958 27.76 -59.67 13.18
CA SER A 958 28.45 -59.91 11.92
C SER A 958 29.50 -58.87 11.47
N ILE A 959 30.70 -59.25 11.81
CA ILE A 959 31.93 -58.92 11.15
C ILE A 959 31.91 -59.52 9.75
N ASP A 960 31.86 -58.69 8.73
CA ASP A 960 32.48 -59.03 7.45
C ASP A 960 33.62 -58.01 7.21
N ASN A 961 34.83 -58.60 7.27
CA ASN A 961 36.06 -57.99 6.93
C ASN A 961 36.08 -57.62 5.45
N ASP A 962 36.21 -56.36 5.17
CA ASP A 962 37.00 -55.95 3.98
C ASP A 962 37.72 -54.65 4.29
N SER A 963 39.04 -54.84 4.42
CA SER A 963 40.16 -53.93 4.23
C SER A 963 39.97 -52.43 4.58
N ILE A 964 40.41 -52.12 5.77
CA ILE A 964 40.91 -50.82 6.14
C ILE A 964 42.44 -50.88 5.96
N ASP A 965 42.94 -50.18 4.98
CA ASP A 965 44.39 -49.86 4.92
C ASP A 965 44.64 -48.74 5.97
N ASN A 966 45.23 -49.18 7.05
CA ASN A 966 46.03 -48.39 7.96
C ASN A 966 47.40 -48.21 7.30
N ASP A 967 47.75 -46.98 7.02
CA ASP A 967 49.18 -46.61 7.00
C ASP A 967 49.44 -45.48 8.01
N SER A 968 50.04 -46.01 8.99
CA SER A 968 50.77 -45.47 10.13
C SER A 968 51.79 -44.40 9.72
N ILE A 969 51.83 -43.42 10.57
CA ILE A 969 53.00 -42.74 11.22
C ILE A 969 54.33 -43.41 10.87
N ASN A 970 55.23 -42.62 10.25
CA ASN A 970 56.62 -42.58 10.67
C ASN A 970 57.31 -41.24 10.29
N ASN A 971 57.99 -40.72 11.28
CA ASN A 971 59.03 -39.69 11.21
C ASN A 971 60.15 -40.15 10.25
N ASP A 972 60.76 -39.18 9.63
CA ASP A 972 62.26 -38.93 9.62
C ASP A 972 62.51 -37.73 8.73
N ILE A 973 63.03 -36.70 9.25
CA ILE A 973 64.33 -36.04 9.35
C ILE A 973 65.22 -36.12 8.09
N MET A 974 65.73 -34.96 7.67
CA MET A 974 66.89 -34.62 6.87
C MET A 974 66.80 -34.91 5.35
N ASP A 975 67.29 -34.15 4.48
CA ASP A 975 68.33 -33.14 4.40
C ASP A 975 68.26 -32.41 3.02
N THR A 976 68.62 -31.17 3.06
CA THR A 976 69.51 -30.40 2.16
C THR A 976 69.58 -30.64 0.67
N ASP A 977 69.66 -29.47 0.03
CA ASP A 977 70.49 -29.09 -1.12
C ASP A 977 69.92 -29.19 -2.53
N SER A 978 69.97 -28.14 -3.07
CA SER A 978 70.73 -27.36 -4.11
C SER A 978 69.93 -27.06 -5.37
N ILE A 979 69.88 -25.78 -5.66
CA ILE A 979 70.52 -25.06 -6.76
C ILE A 979 70.24 -25.62 -8.15
N ASP A 980 69.58 -24.83 -8.96
CA ASP A 980 70.07 -24.06 -10.07
C ASP A 980 68.97 -23.41 -10.87
N ASN A 981 68.98 -22.09 -10.98
CA ASN A 981 69.34 -21.26 -12.12
C ASN A 981 69.03 -21.81 -13.53
N ASP A 982 68.16 -21.08 -14.24
CA ASP A 982 68.51 -20.26 -15.39
C ASP A 982 67.26 -19.70 -16.03
N SER A 983 67.24 -18.45 -16.08
CA SER A 983 67.55 -17.39 -17.05
C SER A 983 66.55 -17.25 -18.18
N MET A 984 66.19 -15.99 -18.32
CA MET A 984 66.05 -15.16 -19.55
C MET A 984 64.95 -15.59 -20.53
N ASP A 985 64.16 -14.70 -21.12
CA ASP A 985 64.37 -13.34 -21.61
C ASP A 985 63.00 -12.70 -21.87
N THR A 986 62.94 -11.42 -21.56
CA THR A 986 62.61 -10.23 -22.34
C THR A 986 61.82 -10.42 -23.65
N ASP A 987 60.79 -9.69 -23.83
CA ASP A 987 60.60 -8.48 -24.64
C ASP A 987 59.09 -8.18 -24.82
N SER A 988 58.72 -7.04 -24.37
CA SER A 988 58.18 -5.85 -25.00
C SER A 988 57.33 -6.08 -26.26
N ILE A 989 56.23 -5.38 -26.31
CA ILE A 989 55.90 -4.30 -27.22
C ILE A 989 54.43 -3.87 -27.04
N TYR A 990 54.24 -2.60 -26.76
CA TYR A 990 53.19 -1.66 -27.10
C TYR A 990 52.28 -2.06 -28.29
N ASP A 991 50.98 -1.82 -28.25
CA ASP A 991 50.36 -0.58 -28.69
C ASP A 991 48.83 -0.70 -28.88
N THR A 992 48.16 0.39 -28.53
CA THR A 992 47.03 1.07 -29.13
C THR A 992 45.66 0.41 -29.21
N MET A 993 44.77 1.18 -28.56
CA MET A 993 43.49 1.68 -29.04
C MET A 993 42.62 0.79 -29.94
N ASP A 994 41.40 0.53 -29.52
CA ASP A 994 40.27 1.29 -30.03
C ASP A 994 38.97 1.01 -29.29
N THR A 995 38.20 2.06 -29.15
CA THR A 995 36.84 2.22 -28.74
C THR A 995 35.87 1.45 -29.65
N ASP A 996 34.73 1.16 -29.07
CA ASP A 996 33.40 0.90 -29.64
C ASP A 996 32.92 -0.55 -29.56
N SER A 997 32.02 -0.71 -28.59
CA SER A 997 30.63 -1.12 -28.86
C SER A 997 29.89 -1.43 -27.55
N MET A 998 29.20 -0.45 -27.08
CA MET A 998 27.90 -0.68 -26.41
C MET A 998 26.99 -1.36 -27.40
N LYS A 999 26.30 -2.41 -27.00
CA LYS A 999 24.85 -2.58 -27.07
C LYS A 999 24.42 -4.02 -26.82
N HIS A 1000 23.33 -4.08 -26.08
CA HIS A 1000 22.39 -5.16 -25.93
C HIS A 1000 22.71 -6.33 -24.99
N LEU A 1001 22.07 -6.30 -23.84
CA LEU A 1001 21.01 -7.27 -23.53
C LEU A 1001 20.17 -6.80 -22.35
N LYS A 1002 18.99 -6.38 -22.70
CA LYS A 1002 17.80 -6.24 -21.85
C LYS A 1002 17.09 -7.60 -21.79
N TYR A 1003 16.39 -7.80 -20.69
CA TYR A 1003 15.28 -8.74 -20.43
C TYR A 1003 15.64 -10.21 -20.11
N ARG A 1004 15.49 -10.61 -18.86
CA ARG A 1004 14.28 -11.20 -18.26
C ARG A 1004 14.27 -11.04 -16.76
#